data_ce126735f3fa05bf8f5b840a823a97bf
#
_entry.id   ce126735f3fa05bf8f5b840a823a97bf
#
_cell.length_a   1.000
_cell.length_b   1.000
_cell.length_c   1.000
_cell.angle_alpha   90.00
_cell.angle_beta   90.00
_cell.angle_gamma   90.00
#
_symmetry.space_group_name_H-M   'P 1'
#
loop_
_entity.id
_entity.type
_entity.pdbx_description
1 polymer ?
#
loop_
_entity_poly.entity_id
_entity_poly.type
_entity_poly.pdbx_seq_one_letter_code
_entity_poly.pdbx_strand_id
1 'polypeptide(L)'
;MQFCYIINICWKVVILPDTINFEELVPRLEKREQFETIKKAYLYACNEHKGMKRLTGDDFITHPLEVTKILMDLNVDDTTIIASLLHEVINNGNKTYDDLVNDFGEDIAKIVLSVSKINKLELPDNNESSVIYLRKILVGLAQDVRVLYIKLADRLHNMRTNWAINPQKQKQKAEETMSVLVPIAHRLGINSIKSELENLSLYYLKPDVYNDILEKLNETVDELNGYLEEMKESIIDILTDAGIKFEIKGRVKSVYSIYNKLSNGKEWNKIYDILALRIFVEEESDCYQVIGLIHSRFRPMPKRFKDYIASPKENMYQSLHTTVFGIEGHVFEIQVRTYEMDEIAEKGIASHWSYKEKGTKKIQNVMEQKLEMFRNVIESSNNDTDADFESKVNADIFSDLIYTYTPKGDVVELPIGSTPIDFAYRIHSRVGDTTVGAIVNDQIVPLSYELKNDDVVNIKTNNNSTPNKDWLSFVKTSQAKNKIKAFFSKQDKEEYIEKGKNILEAELRKRKMAFNEVLTPEIIEKLIKDLKVKDLDEIYLSIGSLRFTAGYIINLTKADKHEVDDALFERKLSIPKINYKSDILVEGNSDIMVNIAKCCMPIKGDEIVALLQKDKVSVSIKKDVLMYLIIVKE
;
A
#
# COMPACT_ATOMS: atom_id res chain seq x y z
N MET A 1 -37.99 -21.16 2.24
CA MET A 1 -37.23 -21.77 3.38
C MET A 1 -35.70 -21.66 3.28
N GLN A 2 -35.15 -21.39 2.10
CA GLN A 2 -33.67 -21.24 1.93
C GLN A 2 -33.12 -19.85 2.32
N PHE A 3 -33.95 -18.82 2.38
CA PHE A 3 -33.53 -17.44 2.70
C PHE A 3 -33.21 -17.19 4.19
N CYS A 4 -33.89 -17.88 5.12
CA CYS A 4 -33.57 -17.79 6.55
C CYS A 4 -32.16 -18.31 6.90
N TYR A 5 -31.61 -19.21 6.09
CA TYR A 5 -30.24 -19.74 6.30
C TYR A 5 -29.15 -18.76 5.88
N ILE A 6 -29.39 -17.94 4.85
CA ILE A 6 -28.40 -16.96 4.35
C ILE A 6 -28.27 -15.76 5.29
N ILE A 7 -29.36 -15.32 5.91
CA ILE A 7 -29.37 -14.19 6.83
C ILE A 7 -28.70 -14.56 8.18
N ASN A 8 -28.87 -15.79 8.65
CA ASN A 8 -28.29 -16.24 9.92
C ASN A 8 -26.77 -16.55 9.86
N ILE A 9 -26.20 -16.75 8.69
CA ILE A 9 -24.80 -17.15 8.55
C ILE A 9 -23.87 -15.94 8.35
N CYS A 10 -24.35 -14.82 7.77
CA CYS A 10 -23.48 -13.70 7.41
C CYS A 10 -23.12 -12.73 8.55
N TRP A 11 -23.85 -12.69 9.67
CA TRP A 11 -23.76 -11.55 10.60
C TRP A 11 -23.59 -11.90 12.07
N LYS A 12 -23.86 -13.12 12.50
CA LYS A 12 -23.37 -13.57 13.79
C LYS A 12 -21.89 -13.82 13.61
N VAL A 13 -21.05 -13.21 14.46
CA VAL A 13 -19.69 -13.69 14.71
C VAL A 13 -19.86 -15.14 15.18
N VAL A 14 -19.82 -16.07 14.23
CA VAL A 14 -20.01 -17.48 14.52
C VAL A 14 -18.72 -17.93 15.16
N ILE A 15 -18.74 -18.05 16.49
CA ILE A 15 -17.73 -18.76 17.26
C ILE A 15 -17.95 -20.24 16.93
N LEU A 16 -17.43 -20.67 15.76
CA LEU A 16 -17.42 -22.09 15.42
C LEU A 16 -16.18 -22.72 16.03
N PRO A 17 -16.32 -23.88 16.69
CA PRO A 17 -15.17 -24.70 17.00
C PRO A 17 -14.51 -25.11 15.68
N ASP A 18 -13.18 -24.98 15.59
CA ASP A 18 -12.37 -25.43 14.45
C ASP A 18 -12.36 -26.97 14.43
N THR A 19 -13.33 -27.57 13.75
CA THR A 19 -13.44 -29.03 13.67
C THR A 19 -13.27 -29.56 12.25
N ILE A 20 -12.71 -28.75 11.34
CA ILE A 20 -12.53 -29.16 9.94
C ILE A 20 -11.55 -30.33 9.84
N ASN A 21 -11.94 -31.32 9.03
CA ASN A 21 -11.10 -32.44 8.64
C ASN A 21 -10.73 -32.35 7.15
N PHE A 22 -9.54 -32.88 6.80
CA PHE A 22 -9.07 -32.92 5.42
C PHE A 22 -10.09 -33.60 4.47
N GLU A 23 -10.75 -34.65 4.95
CA GLU A 23 -11.80 -35.40 4.22
C GLU A 23 -12.92 -34.50 3.66
N GLU A 24 -13.24 -33.40 4.37
CA GLU A 24 -14.27 -32.43 3.92
C GLU A 24 -13.80 -31.62 2.70
N LEU A 25 -12.49 -31.44 2.54
CA LEU A 25 -11.90 -30.70 1.43
C LEU A 25 -11.61 -31.59 0.21
N VAL A 26 -11.46 -32.90 0.42
CA VAL A 26 -11.13 -33.88 -0.63
C VAL A 26 -12.01 -33.76 -1.87
N PRO A 27 -13.35 -33.68 -1.81
CA PRO A 27 -14.18 -33.63 -3.03
C PRO A 27 -13.89 -32.43 -3.95
N ARG A 28 -13.33 -31.35 -3.38
CA ARG A 28 -12.91 -30.17 -4.14
C ARG A 28 -11.45 -30.26 -4.58
N LEU A 29 -10.61 -30.89 -3.78
CA LEU A 29 -9.16 -31.04 -4.00
C LEU A 29 -8.84 -32.11 -5.06
N GLU A 30 -9.58 -33.21 -5.11
CA GLU A 30 -9.41 -34.28 -6.11
C GLU A 30 -9.55 -33.80 -7.56
N LYS A 31 -10.23 -32.69 -7.78
CA LYS A 31 -10.39 -32.08 -9.10
C LYS A 31 -9.18 -31.25 -9.54
N ARG A 32 -8.19 -31.05 -8.67
CA ARG A 32 -6.99 -30.25 -8.92
C ARG A 32 -5.86 -31.11 -9.49
N GLU A 33 -5.05 -30.50 -10.35
CA GLU A 33 -3.97 -31.20 -11.05
C GLU A 33 -2.91 -31.76 -10.09
N GLN A 34 -2.62 -31.05 -8.99
CA GLN A 34 -1.56 -31.43 -8.03
C GLN A 34 -2.12 -32.07 -6.76
N PHE A 35 -3.25 -32.80 -6.84
CA PHE A 35 -3.89 -33.38 -5.66
C PHE A 35 -2.96 -34.24 -4.79
N GLU A 36 -2.13 -35.08 -5.40
CA GLU A 36 -1.18 -35.93 -4.65
C GLU A 36 -0.13 -35.10 -3.88
N THR A 37 0.34 -33.99 -4.47
CA THR A 37 1.26 -33.09 -3.80
C THR A 37 0.57 -32.34 -2.65
N ILE A 38 -0.68 -31.93 -2.84
CA ILE A 38 -1.52 -31.30 -1.78
C ILE A 38 -1.69 -32.27 -0.60
N LYS A 39 -2.01 -33.54 -0.90
CA LYS A 39 -2.13 -34.60 0.12
C LYS A 39 -0.80 -34.85 0.84
N LYS A 40 0.32 -34.87 0.11
CA LYS A 40 1.67 -34.95 0.70
C LYS A 40 1.92 -33.80 1.65
N ALA A 41 1.59 -32.56 1.27
CA ALA A 41 1.76 -31.36 2.08
C ALA A 41 0.92 -31.41 3.37
N TYR A 42 -0.33 -31.87 3.28
CA TYR A 42 -1.18 -32.09 4.45
C TYR A 42 -0.56 -33.08 5.44
N LEU A 43 -0.14 -34.27 4.96
CA LEU A 43 0.46 -35.28 5.81
C LEU A 43 1.78 -34.79 6.45
N TYR A 44 2.55 -34.01 5.69
CA TYR A 44 3.78 -33.39 6.18
C TYR A 44 3.47 -32.40 7.31
N ALA A 45 2.50 -31.51 7.14
CA ALA A 45 2.07 -30.56 8.15
C ALA A 45 1.50 -31.27 9.40
N CYS A 46 0.70 -32.35 9.21
CA CYS A 46 0.20 -33.16 10.32
C CYS A 46 1.32 -33.76 11.17
N ASN A 47 2.39 -34.25 10.52
CA ASN A 47 3.53 -34.82 11.22
C ASN A 47 4.29 -33.78 12.03
N GLU A 48 4.54 -32.59 11.43
CA GLU A 48 5.28 -31.51 12.08
C GLU A 48 4.52 -30.86 13.24
N HIS A 49 3.19 -30.82 13.17
CA HIS A 49 2.33 -30.23 14.21
C HIS A 49 1.75 -31.28 15.16
N LYS A 50 2.24 -32.53 15.14
CA LYS A 50 1.71 -33.61 15.95
C LYS A 50 1.81 -33.30 17.45
N GLY A 51 0.67 -33.38 18.14
CA GLY A 51 0.56 -33.11 19.57
C GLY A 51 0.52 -31.65 19.97
N MET A 52 0.62 -30.72 19.00
CA MET A 52 0.44 -29.31 19.28
C MET A 52 -1.04 -28.93 19.33
N LYS A 53 -1.40 -28.06 20.27
CA LYS A 53 -2.76 -27.55 20.45
C LYS A 53 -2.81 -26.04 20.24
N ARG A 54 -3.92 -25.56 19.73
CA ARG A 54 -4.26 -24.14 19.67
C ARG A 54 -4.78 -23.64 21.03
N LEU A 55 -4.83 -22.33 21.20
CA LEU A 55 -5.46 -21.71 22.38
C LEU A 55 -6.97 -22.00 22.47
N THR A 56 -7.61 -22.34 21.36
CA THR A 56 -9.00 -22.82 21.29
C THR A 56 -9.18 -24.22 21.87
N GLY A 57 -8.10 -24.99 22.02
CA GLY A 57 -8.09 -26.39 22.48
C GLY A 57 -8.00 -27.43 21.35
N ASP A 58 -8.21 -27.00 20.09
CA ASP A 58 -8.19 -27.86 18.90
C ASP A 58 -6.77 -28.27 18.51
N ASP A 59 -6.65 -29.30 17.66
CA ASP A 59 -5.37 -29.69 17.09
C ASP A 59 -4.82 -28.58 16.20
N PHE A 60 -3.50 -28.33 16.23
CA PHE A 60 -2.89 -27.22 15.51
C PHE A 60 -3.14 -27.27 14.00
N ILE A 61 -3.23 -28.48 13.42
CA ILE A 61 -3.47 -28.71 11.98
C ILE A 61 -4.79 -28.13 11.49
N THR A 62 -5.78 -27.90 12.36
CA THR A 62 -7.06 -27.30 11.99
C THR A 62 -6.87 -25.90 11.42
N HIS A 63 -5.87 -25.16 11.90
CA HIS A 63 -5.56 -23.82 11.39
C HIS A 63 -5.09 -23.82 9.92
N PRO A 64 -4.05 -24.54 9.51
CA PRO A 64 -3.69 -24.66 8.10
C PRO A 64 -4.83 -25.16 7.21
N LEU A 65 -5.69 -26.07 7.71
CA LEU A 65 -6.85 -26.55 6.97
C LEU A 65 -7.90 -25.46 6.74
N GLU A 66 -8.25 -24.68 7.77
CA GLU A 66 -9.19 -23.55 7.61
C GLU A 66 -8.62 -22.45 6.70
N VAL A 67 -7.33 -22.14 6.82
CA VAL A 67 -6.65 -21.21 5.91
C VAL A 67 -6.75 -21.72 4.46
N THR A 68 -6.49 -23.01 4.26
CA THR A 68 -6.62 -23.66 2.94
C THR A 68 -8.04 -23.58 2.40
N LYS A 69 -9.05 -23.84 3.23
CA LYS A 69 -10.47 -23.73 2.85
C LYS A 69 -10.83 -22.32 2.40
N ILE A 70 -10.42 -21.29 3.15
CA ILE A 70 -10.61 -19.88 2.77
C ILE A 70 -9.99 -19.60 1.39
N LEU A 71 -8.79 -20.09 1.15
CA LEU A 71 -8.10 -19.92 -0.13
C LEU A 71 -8.74 -20.71 -1.28
N MET A 72 -9.29 -21.89 -0.99
CA MET A 72 -10.09 -22.64 -1.97
C MET A 72 -11.34 -21.89 -2.40
N ASP A 73 -11.99 -21.15 -1.49
CA ASP A 73 -13.16 -20.32 -1.81
C ASP A 73 -12.78 -19.13 -2.70
N LEU A 74 -11.53 -18.66 -2.60
CA LEU A 74 -10.95 -17.66 -3.52
C LEU A 74 -10.50 -18.23 -4.86
N ASN A 75 -10.49 -19.55 -5.02
CA ASN A 75 -10.08 -20.26 -6.24
C ASN A 75 -8.61 -20.02 -6.65
N VAL A 76 -7.71 -19.96 -5.68
CA VAL A 76 -6.25 -19.81 -5.90
C VAL A 76 -5.63 -21.05 -6.56
N ASP A 77 -4.39 -20.92 -7.07
CA ASP A 77 -3.64 -22.02 -7.69
C ASP A 77 -3.19 -23.11 -6.70
N ASP A 78 -2.79 -24.26 -7.22
CA ASP A 78 -2.38 -25.42 -6.42
C ASP A 78 -1.13 -25.14 -5.60
N THR A 79 -0.19 -24.36 -6.14
CA THR A 79 1.03 -23.94 -5.43
C THR A 79 0.69 -23.14 -4.18
N THR A 80 -0.28 -22.22 -4.27
CA THR A 80 -0.76 -21.44 -3.12
C THR A 80 -1.45 -22.33 -2.09
N ILE A 81 -2.23 -23.32 -2.52
CA ILE A 81 -2.87 -24.31 -1.64
C ILE A 81 -1.81 -25.14 -0.89
N ILE A 82 -0.79 -25.64 -1.59
CA ILE A 82 0.29 -26.39 -0.98
C ILE A 82 1.04 -25.52 0.04
N ALA A 83 1.40 -24.30 -0.35
CA ALA A 83 2.08 -23.36 0.54
C ALA A 83 1.24 -22.99 1.77
N SER A 84 -0.10 -22.92 1.63
CA SER A 84 -1.00 -22.66 2.76
C SER A 84 -1.04 -23.77 3.79
N LEU A 85 -0.95 -25.03 3.38
CA LEU A 85 -0.84 -26.16 4.31
C LEU A 85 0.50 -26.16 5.06
N LEU A 86 1.55 -25.63 4.44
CA LEU A 86 2.93 -25.63 4.96
C LEU A 86 3.33 -24.32 5.66
N HIS A 87 2.49 -23.28 5.69
CA HIS A 87 2.91 -21.91 6.04
C HIS A 87 3.42 -21.75 7.49
N GLU A 88 3.04 -22.65 8.40
CA GLU A 88 3.48 -22.65 9.80
C GLU A 88 4.61 -23.66 10.11
N VAL A 89 5.01 -24.48 9.15
CA VAL A 89 5.98 -25.57 9.36
C VAL A 89 7.38 -25.05 9.72
N ILE A 90 7.78 -23.87 9.18
CA ILE A 90 9.05 -23.22 9.52
C ILE A 90 9.00 -22.51 10.88
N ASN A 91 7.84 -21.95 11.26
CA ASN A 91 7.71 -21.17 12.49
C ASN A 91 7.50 -22.04 13.71
N ASN A 92 6.59 -23.00 13.60
CA ASN A 92 6.11 -23.85 14.70
C ASN A 92 6.55 -25.32 14.55
N GLY A 93 7.11 -25.71 13.39
CA GLY A 93 7.73 -27.02 13.13
C GLY A 93 9.26 -26.97 13.26
N ASN A 94 9.90 -28.10 13.02
CA ASN A 94 11.36 -28.25 13.07
C ASN A 94 12.01 -28.27 11.67
N LYS A 95 11.35 -27.67 10.66
CA LYS A 95 11.80 -27.73 9.27
C LYS A 95 12.46 -26.43 8.82
N THR A 96 13.44 -26.58 7.95
CA THR A 96 14.19 -25.50 7.35
C THR A 96 13.67 -25.18 5.95
N TYR A 97 14.15 -24.07 5.36
CA TYR A 97 13.91 -23.73 3.97
C TYR A 97 14.40 -24.83 3.02
N ASP A 98 15.62 -25.37 3.27
CA ASP A 98 16.24 -26.39 2.43
C ASP A 98 15.45 -27.70 2.45
N ASP A 99 14.86 -28.08 3.57
CA ASP A 99 13.97 -29.24 3.65
C ASP A 99 12.76 -29.07 2.73
N LEU A 100 12.16 -27.87 2.72
CA LEU A 100 11.01 -27.58 1.86
C LEU A 100 11.40 -27.52 0.37
N VAL A 101 12.58 -27.00 0.04
CA VAL A 101 13.09 -27.02 -1.33
C VAL A 101 13.23 -28.46 -1.84
N ASN A 102 13.79 -29.33 -1.01
CA ASN A 102 13.99 -30.75 -1.37
C ASN A 102 12.67 -31.52 -1.52
N ASP A 103 11.68 -31.23 -0.65
CA ASP A 103 10.42 -31.98 -0.60
C ASP A 103 9.34 -31.47 -1.54
N PHE A 104 9.31 -30.15 -1.81
CA PHE A 104 8.21 -29.46 -2.53
C PHE A 104 8.68 -28.51 -3.62
N GLY A 105 9.98 -28.27 -3.75
CA GLY A 105 10.56 -27.38 -4.76
C GLY A 105 10.71 -25.93 -4.30
N GLU A 106 11.50 -25.17 -5.07
CA GLU A 106 11.96 -23.82 -4.69
C GLU A 106 10.82 -22.79 -4.65
N ASP A 107 9.83 -22.88 -5.55
CA ASP A 107 8.72 -21.93 -5.63
C ASP A 107 7.85 -21.98 -4.36
N ILE A 108 7.42 -23.16 -3.95
CA ILE A 108 6.65 -23.38 -2.72
C ILE A 108 7.45 -22.96 -1.49
N ALA A 109 8.72 -23.36 -1.40
CA ALA A 109 9.59 -23.02 -0.28
C ALA A 109 9.79 -21.51 -0.12
N LYS A 110 9.93 -20.74 -1.23
CA LYS A 110 10.02 -19.27 -1.21
C LYS A 110 8.76 -18.61 -0.66
N ILE A 111 7.59 -19.08 -1.07
CA ILE A 111 6.31 -18.55 -0.57
C ILE A 111 6.20 -18.79 0.93
N VAL A 112 6.43 -20.03 1.39
CA VAL A 112 6.36 -20.40 2.82
C VAL A 112 7.36 -19.59 3.64
N LEU A 113 8.61 -19.43 3.18
CA LEU A 113 9.62 -18.61 3.85
C LEU A 113 9.18 -17.15 3.95
N SER A 114 8.58 -16.59 2.91
CA SER A 114 8.13 -15.20 2.88
C SER A 114 6.99 -14.97 3.87
N VAL A 115 6.01 -15.89 3.94
CA VAL A 115 4.94 -15.86 4.96
C VAL A 115 5.54 -15.98 6.36
N SER A 116 6.47 -16.92 6.58
CA SER A 116 7.16 -17.13 7.86
C SER A 116 7.88 -15.87 8.34
N LYS A 117 8.58 -15.14 7.45
CA LYS A 117 9.26 -13.88 7.80
C LYS A 117 8.30 -12.78 8.24
N ILE A 118 7.09 -12.74 7.68
CA ILE A 118 6.05 -11.80 8.11
C ILE A 118 5.48 -12.21 9.47
N ASN A 119 5.29 -13.51 9.74
CA ASN A 119 4.71 -14.03 10.99
C ASN A 119 5.64 -13.87 12.21
N LYS A 120 6.97 -13.98 12.03
CA LYS A 120 7.97 -13.85 13.11
C LYS A 120 8.09 -12.47 13.75
N LEU A 121 7.35 -11.49 13.27
CA LEU A 121 7.28 -10.18 13.91
C LEU A 121 6.25 -10.21 15.03
N GLU A 122 6.68 -10.56 16.22
CA GLU A 122 6.00 -10.11 17.43
C GLU A 122 6.20 -8.61 17.52
N LEU A 123 5.10 -7.88 17.49
CA LEU A 123 5.12 -6.43 17.60
C LEU A 123 5.52 -6.06 19.03
N PRO A 124 6.57 -5.26 19.23
CA PRO A 124 6.73 -4.53 20.48
C PRO A 124 5.51 -3.61 20.67
N ASP A 125 5.15 -3.27 21.89
CA ASP A 125 3.93 -2.53 22.26
C ASP A 125 3.88 -1.05 21.76
N ASN A 126 4.69 -0.65 20.76
CA ASN A 126 4.85 0.73 20.30
C ASN A 126 4.46 0.93 18.82
N ASN A 127 4.04 2.15 18.44
CA ASN A 127 3.65 2.55 17.07
C ASN A 127 4.72 2.28 15.99
N GLU A 128 6.00 2.22 16.36
CA GLU A 128 7.11 1.86 15.44
C GLU A 128 6.95 0.46 14.84
N SER A 129 6.24 -0.43 15.53
CA SER A 129 6.02 -1.81 15.12
C SER A 129 5.09 -1.96 13.94
N SER A 130 4.04 -1.11 13.84
CA SER A 130 3.06 -1.18 12.75
C SER A 130 3.70 -0.82 11.41
N VAL A 131 4.63 0.14 11.41
CA VAL A 131 5.36 0.59 10.21
C VAL A 131 6.31 -0.50 9.71
N ILE A 132 7.05 -1.16 10.61
CA ILE A 132 7.95 -2.27 10.27
C ILE A 132 7.14 -3.46 9.72
N TYR A 133 6.00 -3.77 10.33
CA TYR A 133 5.09 -4.81 9.86
C TYR A 133 4.56 -4.51 8.46
N LEU A 134 4.08 -3.28 8.25
CA LEU A 134 3.61 -2.80 6.96
C LEU A 134 4.70 -2.89 5.88
N ARG A 135 5.93 -2.44 6.18
CA ARG A 135 7.07 -2.52 5.26
C ARG A 135 7.36 -3.96 4.84
N LYS A 136 7.32 -4.92 5.77
CA LYS A 136 7.56 -6.34 5.46
C LYS A 136 6.43 -6.98 4.65
N ILE A 137 5.17 -6.64 4.95
CA ILE A 137 4.04 -7.07 4.12
C ILE A 137 4.22 -6.56 2.69
N LEU A 138 4.53 -5.28 2.51
CA LEU A 138 4.72 -4.69 1.19
C LEU A 138 5.92 -5.32 0.45
N VAL A 139 7.04 -5.59 1.14
CA VAL A 139 8.20 -6.29 0.56
C VAL A 139 7.82 -7.72 0.12
N GLY A 140 7.09 -8.46 0.96
CA GLY A 140 6.58 -9.79 0.61
C GLY A 140 5.67 -9.76 -0.62
N LEU A 141 4.77 -8.77 -0.67
CA LEU A 141 3.84 -8.55 -1.77
C LEU A 141 4.55 -8.18 -3.08
N ALA A 142 5.62 -7.38 -3.00
CA ALA A 142 6.42 -7.02 -4.17
C ALA A 142 7.15 -8.23 -4.78
N GLN A 143 7.45 -9.24 -3.97
CA GLN A 143 8.08 -10.49 -4.42
C GLN A 143 7.06 -11.45 -5.02
N ASP A 144 5.97 -11.72 -4.29
CA ASP A 144 4.92 -12.65 -4.73
C ASP A 144 3.59 -12.33 -4.04
N VAL A 145 2.58 -12.03 -4.82
CA VAL A 145 1.25 -11.69 -4.31
C VAL A 145 0.56 -12.88 -3.60
N ARG A 146 0.94 -14.15 -3.91
CA ARG A 146 0.44 -15.36 -3.26
C ARG A 146 0.70 -15.34 -1.76
N VAL A 147 1.84 -14.78 -1.34
CA VAL A 147 2.19 -14.57 0.08
C VAL A 147 1.10 -13.78 0.81
N LEU A 148 0.56 -12.76 0.16
CA LEU A 148 -0.48 -11.94 0.77
C LEU A 148 -1.83 -12.66 0.87
N TYR A 149 -2.21 -13.45 -0.15
CA TYR A 149 -3.44 -14.25 -0.07
C TYR A 149 -3.39 -15.20 1.12
N ILE A 150 -2.27 -15.90 1.31
CA ILE A 150 -2.08 -16.76 2.49
C ILE A 150 -2.15 -15.93 3.77
N LYS A 151 -1.52 -14.75 3.82
CA LYS A 151 -1.52 -13.89 5.00
C LYS A 151 -2.89 -13.31 5.34
N LEU A 152 -3.70 -12.96 4.35
CA LEU A 152 -5.08 -12.50 4.55
C LEU A 152 -5.98 -13.63 5.05
N ALA A 153 -5.85 -14.84 4.49
CA ALA A 153 -6.59 -16.02 4.95
C ALA A 153 -6.18 -16.45 6.36
N ASP A 154 -4.86 -16.44 6.67
CA ASP A 154 -4.32 -16.64 8.01
C ASP A 154 -4.92 -15.64 9.00
N ARG A 155 -4.87 -14.35 8.68
CA ARG A 155 -5.45 -13.31 9.54
C ARG A 155 -6.95 -13.47 9.73
N LEU A 156 -7.68 -13.81 8.67
CA LEU A 156 -9.12 -14.02 8.76
C LEU A 156 -9.46 -15.15 9.72
N HIS A 157 -8.79 -16.30 9.59
CA HIS A 157 -8.99 -17.41 10.52
C HIS A 157 -8.58 -17.03 11.96
N ASN A 158 -7.46 -16.33 12.15
CA ASN A 158 -7.04 -15.84 13.45
C ASN A 158 -8.04 -14.83 14.05
N MET A 159 -8.70 -14.00 13.25
CA MET A 159 -9.76 -13.10 13.72
C MET A 159 -11.05 -13.83 14.09
N ARG A 160 -11.41 -14.91 13.40
CA ARG A 160 -12.55 -15.78 13.75
C ARG A 160 -12.33 -16.47 15.10
N THR A 161 -11.09 -16.80 15.44
CA THR A 161 -10.71 -17.48 16.70
C THR A 161 -10.14 -16.52 17.76
N ASN A 162 -10.21 -15.20 17.52
CA ASN A 162 -9.62 -14.17 18.38
C ASN A 162 -10.21 -14.14 19.80
N TRP A 163 -11.40 -14.71 20.00
CA TRP A 163 -12.05 -14.86 21.31
C TRP A 163 -11.24 -15.70 22.32
N ALA A 164 -10.35 -16.58 21.85
CA ALA A 164 -9.53 -17.44 22.69
C ALA A 164 -8.34 -16.73 23.35
N ILE A 165 -8.02 -15.50 22.97
CA ILE A 165 -6.93 -14.70 23.55
C ILE A 165 -7.47 -13.60 24.48
N ASN A 166 -6.56 -12.98 25.26
CA ASN A 166 -6.97 -11.94 26.20
C ASN A 166 -7.54 -10.68 25.50
N PRO A 167 -8.45 -9.91 26.14
CA PRO A 167 -9.14 -8.77 25.52
C PRO A 167 -8.22 -7.66 24.99
N GLN A 168 -7.07 -7.43 25.65
CA GLN A 168 -6.11 -6.42 25.20
C GLN A 168 -5.47 -6.81 23.86
N LYS A 169 -5.04 -8.08 23.75
CA LYS A 169 -4.49 -8.64 22.49
C LYS A 169 -5.56 -8.74 21.40
N GLN A 170 -6.84 -9.00 21.77
CA GLN A 170 -7.94 -8.97 20.80
C GLN A 170 -8.06 -7.60 20.12
N LYS A 171 -8.07 -6.53 20.91
CA LYS A 171 -8.14 -5.15 20.38
C LYS A 171 -6.94 -4.80 19.52
N GLN A 172 -5.74 -5.09 20.00
CA GLN A 172 -4.50 -4.81 19.26
C GLN A 172 -4.49 -5.50 17.88
N LYS A 173 -4.88 -6.79 17.82
CA LYS A 173 -4.99 -7.52 16.54
C LYS A 173 -6.07 -6.95 15.62
N ALA A 174 -7.19 -6.48 16.19
CA ALA A 174 -8.25 -5.87 15.42
C ALA A 174 -7.84 -4.50 14.87
N GLU A 175 -7.12 -3.67 15.63
CA GLU A 175 -6.56 -2.39 15.19
C GLU A 175 -5.55 -2.59 14.05
N GLU A 176 -4.62 -3.53 14.21
CA GLU A 176 -3.64 -3.88 13.17
C GLU A 176 -4.33 -4.38 11.88
N THR A 177 -5.35 -5.23 12.03
CA THR A 177 -6.11 -5.74 10.89
C THR A 177 -6.80 -4.60 10.14
N MET A 178 -7.43 -3.69 10.86
CA MET A 178 -8.17 -2.55 10.29
C MET A 178 -7.24 -1.53 9.63
N SER A 179 -6.08 -1.25 10.25
CA SER A 179 -5.17 -0.21 9.76
C SER A 179 -4.27 -0.68 8.60
N VAL A 180 -3.96 -1.99 8.51
CA VAL A 180 -2.98 -2.50 7.53
C VAL A 180 -3.62 -3.45 6.53
N LEU A 181 -4.25 -4.54 6.99
CA LEU A 181 -4.66 -5.62 6.09
C LEU A 181 -5.97 -5.35 5.35
N VAL A 182 -6.92 -4.68 5.99
CA VAL A 182 -8.19 -4.29 5.34
C VAL A 182 -7.96 -3.35 4.15
N PRO A 183 -7.16 -2.27 4.25
CA PRO A 183 -6.85 -1.43 3.11
C PRO A 183 -6.14 -2.17 1.97
N ILE A 184 -5.23 -3.08 2.29
CA ILE A 184 -4.54 -3.90 1.28
C ILE A 184 -5.53 -4.84 0.58
N ALA A 185 -6.40 -5.54 1.34
CA ALA A 185 -7.45 -6.39 0.77
C ALA A 185 -8.40 -5.60 -0.14
N HIS A 186 -8.71 -4.35 0.25
CA HIS A 186 -9.52 -3.44 -0.57
C HIS A 186 -8.86 -3.11 -1.90
N ARG A 187 -7.55 -2.74 -1.88
CA ARG A 187 -6.78 -2.42 -3.09
C ARG A 187 -6.69 -3.60 -4.07
N LEU A 188 -6.60 -4.81 -3.55
CA LEU A 188 -6.53 -6.03 -4.35
C LEU A 188 -7.91 -6.55 -4.80
N GLY A 189 -8.99 -5.89 -4.37
CA GLY A 189 -10.35 -6.28 -4.75
C GLY A 189 -10.87 -7.54 -4.05
N ILE A 190 -10.23 -8.03 -2.97
CA ILE A 190 -10.64 -9.23 -2.23
C ILE A 190 -11.75 -8.86 -1.25
N ASN A 191 -12.95 -8.55 -1.80
CA ASN A 191 -14.03 -8.01 -0.99
C ASN A 191 -14.64 -9.02 -0.01
N SER A 192 -14.61 -10.31 -0.31
CA SER A 192 -15.08 -11.37 0.59
C SER A 192 -14.30 -11.35 1.91
N ILE A 193 -12.98 -11.45 1.86
CA ILE A 193 -12.11 -11.40 3.06
C ILE A 193 -12.17 -10.03 3.71
N LYS A 194 -12.08 -8.95 2.93
CA LYS A 194 -12.13 -7.57 3.44
C LYS A 194 -13.36 -7.33 4.30
N SER A 195 -14.55 -7.66 3.78
CA SER A 195 -15.82 -7.40 4.48
C SER A 195 -15.93 -8.15 5.79
N GLU A 196 -15.44 -9.39 5.86
CA GLU A 196 -15.45 -10.18 7.08
C GLU A 196 -14.41 -9.66 8.09
N LEU A 197 -13.20 -9.30 7.65
CA LEU A 197 -12.18 -8.69 8.49
C LEU A 197 -12.67 -7.36 9.10
N GLU A 198 -13.35 -6.53 8.31
CA GLU A 198 -13.97 -5.27 8.78
C GLU A 198 -15.00 -5.52 9.89
N ASN A 199 -15.90 -6.48 9.68
CA ASN A 199 -16.94 -6.82 10.66
C ASN A 199 -16.36 -7.39 11.95
N LEU A 200 -15.43 -8.35 11.85
CA LEU A 200 -14.76 -8.93 13.01
C LEU A 200 -13.94 -7.89 13.77
N SER A 201 -13.24 -7.01 13.07
CA SER A 201 -12.48 -5.93 13.71
C SER A 201 -13.41 -4.95 14.45
N LEU A 202 -14.52 -4.54 13.83
CA LEU A 202 -15.51 -3.68 14.50
C LEU A 202 -16.08 -4.35 15.76
N TYR A 203 -16.39 -5.65 15.68
CA TYR A 203 -16.88 -6.42 16.81
C TYR A 203 -15.92 -6.39 18.01
N TYR A 204 -14.61 -6.58 17.80
CA TYR A 204 -13.62 -6.54 18.87
C TYR A 204 -13.25 -5.14 19.33
N LEU A 205 -13.33 -4.13 18.47
CA LEU A 205 -13.00 -2.74 18.81
C LEU A 205 -14.15 -2.01 19.49
N LYS A 206 -15.38 -2.20 18.99
CA LYS A 206 -16.60 -1.48 19.44
C LYS A 206 -17.79 -2.44 19.53
N PRO A 207 -17.79 -3.40 20.47
CA PRO A 207 -18.81 -4.45 20.54
C PRO A 207 -20.22 -3.89 20.71
N ASP A 208 -20.40 -2.84 21.52
CA ASP A 208 -21.72 -2.25 21.77
C ASP A 208 -22.28 -1.66 20.47
N VAL A 209 -21.47 -0.88 19.74
CA VAL A 209 -21.87 -0.28 18.46
C VAL A 209 -22.17 -1.35 17.41
N TYR A 210 -21.38 -2.42 17.39
CA TYR A 210 -21.61 -3.56 16.48
C TYR A 210 -22.98 -4.20 16.74
N ASN A 211 -23.28 -4.49 18.01
CA ASN A 211 -24.53 -5.14 18.42
C ASN A 211 -25.74 -4.23 18.18
N ASP A 212 -25.66 -2.93 18.48
CA ASP A 212 -26.72 -1.96 18.22
C ASP A 212 -27.08 -1.87 16.73
N ILE A 213 -26.04 -1.86 15.86
CA ILE A 213 -26.27 -1.84 14.40
C ILE A 213 -26.85 -3.17 13.94
N LEU A 214 -26.37 -4.30 14.47
CA LEU A 214 -26.85 -5.63 14.11
C LEU A 214 -28.33 -5.82 14.48
N GLU A 215 -28.74 -5.36 15.67
CA GLU A 215 -30.13 -5.43 16.12
C GLU A 215 -31.04 -4.62 15.19
N LYS A 216 -30.73 -3.36 14.92
CA LYS A 216 -31.48 -2.51 13.96
C LYS A 216 -31.47 -3.06 12.55
N LEU A 217 -30.38 -3.69 12.14
CA LEU A 217 -30.28 -4.32 10.82
C LEU A 217 -31.25 -5.50 10.71
N ASN A 218 -31.32 -6.35 11.73
CA ASN A 218 -32.24 -7.48 11.77
C ASN A 218 -33.71 -7.02 11.74
N GLU A 219 -34.09 -6.01 12.54
CA GLU A 219 -35.42 -5.42 12.51
C GLU A 219 -35.75 -4.88 11.12
N THR A 220 -34.84 -4.15 10.48
CA THR A 220 -35.04 -3.59 9.13
C THR A 220 -35.17 -4.70 8.08
N VAL A 221 -34.39 -5.78 8.20
CA VAL A 221 -34.47 -6.93 7.30
C VAL A 221 -35.80 -7.65 7.45
N ASP A 222 -36.25 -7.89 8.69
CA ASP A 222 -37.53 -8.55 8.97
C ASP A 222 -38.72 -7.74 8.43
N GLU A 223 -38.66 -6.40 8.55
CA GLU A 223 -39.67 -5.48 8.02
C GLU A 223 -39.73 -5.48 6.49
N LEU A 224 -38.59 -5.43 5.82
CA LEU A 224 -38.50 -5.21 4.37
C LEU A 224 -38.46 -6.51 3.55
N ASN A 225 -38.26 -7.66 4.18
CA ASN A 225 -38.03 -8.91 3.47
C ASN A 225 -39.21 -9.33 2.61
N GLY A 226 -40.44 -9.12 3.09
CA GLY A 226 -41.67 -9.40 2.32
C GLY A 226 -41.73 -8.61 1.01
N TYR A 227 -41.51 -7.30 1.08
CA TYR A 227 -41.50 -6.42 -0.09
C TYR A 227 -40.35 -6.73 -1.06
N LEU A 228 -39.20 -7.17 -0.52
CA LEU A 228 -38.07 -7.59 -1.34
C LEU A 228 -38.37 -8.85 -2.15
N GLU A 229 -39.04 -9.85 -1.55
CA GLU A 229 -39.44 -11.08 -2.25
C GLU A 229 -40.50 -10.81 -3.33
N GLU A 230 -41.53 -9.99 -3.04
CA GLU A 230 -42.51 -9.58 -4.06
C GLU A 230 -41.83 -8.84 -5.24
N MET A 231 -40.87 -7.95 -4.94
CA MET A 231 -40.11 -7.25 -5.95
C MET A 231 -39.28 -8.22 -6.79
N LYS A 232 -38.62 -9.18 -6.14
CA LYS A 232 -37.81 -10.22 -6.78
C LYS A 232 -38.66 -11.08 -7.71
N GLU A 233 -39.87 -11.52 -7.29
CA GLU A 233 -40.81 -12.25 -8.14
C GLU A 233 -41.22 -11.43 -9.38
N SER A 234 -41.57 -10.15 -9.20
CA SER A 234 -41.88 -9.26 -10.33
C SER A 234 -40.69 -9.09 -11.31
N ILE A 235 -39.46 -9.06 -10.83
CA ILE A 235 -38.28 -8.99 -11.69
C ILE A 235 -38.05 -10.33 -12.42
N ILE A 236 -38.28 -11.47 -11.74
CA ILE A 236 -38.18 -12.79 -12.35
C ILE A 236 -39.13 -12.91 -13.54
N ASP A 237 -40.39 -12.48 -13.37
CA ASP A 237 -41.39 -12.51 -14.44
C ASP A 237 -40.94 -11.66 -15.64
N ILE A 238 -40.50 -10.41 -15.40
CA ILE A 238 -40.06 -9.48 -16.46
C ILE A 238 -38.88 -10.05 -17.26
N LEU A 239 -37.88 -10.60 -16.56
CA LEU A 239 -36.67 -11.10 -17.20
C LEU A 239 -36.91 -12.44 -17.91
N THR A 240 -37.81 -13.28 -17.38
CA THR A 240 -38.23 -14.54 -18.00
C THR A 240 -39.00 -14.27 -19.29
N ASP A 241 -39.96 -13.33 -19.27
CA ASP A 241 -40.71 -12.92 -20.45
C ASP A 241 -39.79 -12.33 -21.54
N ALA A 242 -38.72 -11.65 -21.15
CA ALA A 242 -37.73 -11.14 -22.09
C ALA A 242 -36.74 -12.20 -22.60
N GLY A 243 -36.79 -13.43 -22.10
CA GLY A 243 -35.92 -14.53 -22.51
C GLY A 243 -34.46 -14.40 -22.07
N ILE A 244 -34.17 -13.55 -21.07
CA ILE A 244 -32.84 -13.37 -20.52
C ILE A 244 -32.52 -14.52 -19.57
N LYS A 245 -31.29 -15.05 -19.63
CA LYS A 245 -30.79 -16.01 -18.64
C LYS A 245 -30.18 -15.22 -17.48
N PHE A 246 -30.67 -15.48 -16.28
CA PHE A 246 -30.21 -14.75 -15.09
C PHE A 246 -30.28 -15.61 -13.83
N GLU A 247 -29.54 -15.16 -12.82
CA GLU A 247 -29.69 -15.57 -11.42
C GLU A 247 -29.93 -14.32 -10.58
N ILE A 248 -30.82 -14.39 -9.58
CA ILE A 248 -31.10 -13.25 -8.69
C ILE A 248 -30.90 -13.65 -7.23
N LYS A 249 -30.09 -12.85 -6.51
CA LYS A 249 -29.80 -13.05 -5.08
C LYS A 249 -30.10 -11.78 -4.28
N GLY A 250 -30.67 -11.96 -3.09
CA GLY A 250 -30.73 -10.90 -2.10
C GLY A 250 -29.34 -10.64 -1.48
N ARG A 251 -29.08 -9.39 -1.15
CA ARG A 251 -27.87 -8.96 -0.45
C ARG A 251 -28.21 -8.07 0.72
N VAL A 252 -27.68 -8.40 1.89
CA VAL A 252 -27.71 -7.55 3.08
C VAL A 252 -26.39 -6.81 3.21
N LYS A 253 -26.42 -5.52 3.52
CA LYS A 253 -25.21 -4.71 3.70
C LYS A 253 -24.49 -5.06 4.99
N SER A 254 -23.13 -5.07 4.96
CA SER A 254 -22.32 -5.41 6.13
C SER A 254 -22.47 -4.39 7.26
N VAL A 255 -22.41 -4.87 8.51
CA VAL A 255 -22.49 -4.04 9.72
C VAL A 255 -21.45 -2.92 9.69
N TYR A 256 -20.20 -3.23 9.32
CA TYR A 256 -19.15 -2.22 9.19
C TYR A 256 -19.48 -1.17 8.11
N SER A 257 -20.02 -1.59 6.96
CA SER A 257 -20.37 -0.64 5.90
C SER A 257 -21.51 0.30 6.32
N ILE A 258 -22.42 -0.16 7.18
CA ILE A 258 -23.47 0.67 7.80
C ILE A 258 -22.82 1.61 8.82
N TYR A 259 -21.98 1.08 9.72
CA TYR A 259 -21.23 1.86 10.69
C TYR A 259 -20.48 3.03 10.04
N ASN A 260 -19.77 2.77 8.96
CA ASN A 260 -19.01 3.79 8.22
C ASN A 260 -19.92 4.89 7.65
N LYS A 261 -21.10 4.53 7.13
CA LYS A 261 -22.08 5.52 6.66
C LYS A 261 -22.64 6.39 7.78
N LEU A 262 -22.96 5.78 8.93
CA LEU A 262 -23.46 6.47 10.11
C LEU A 262 -22.40 7.40 10.72
N SER A 263 -21.16 6.94 10.81
CA SER A 263 -20.02 7.73 11.29
C SER A 263 -19.72 8.94 10.40
N ASN A 264 -20.03 8.85 9.09
CA ASN A 264 -19.94 9.95 8.14
C ASN A 264 -21.20 10.84 8.11
N GLY A 265 -22.05 10.76 9.14
CA GLY A 265 -23.21 11.64 9.33
C GLY A 265 -24.45 11.28 8.50
N LYS A 266 -24.50 10.08 7.89
CA LYS A 266 -25.73 9.60 7.24
C LYS A 266 -26.72 9.11 8.30
N GLU A 267 -27.97 9.48 8.15
CA GLU A 267 -29.07 8.95 8.96
C GLU A 267 -29.45 7.53 8.47
N TRP A 268 -29.94 6.67 9.37
CA TRP A 268 -30.36 5.30 9.06
C TRP A 268 -31.34 5.24 7.89
N ASN A 269 -32.39 6.05 7.91
CA ASN A 269 -33.46 6.08 6.89
C ASN A 269 -32.96 6.55 5.51
N LYS A 270 -31.73 7.07 5.40
CA LYS A 270 -31.10 7.49 4.14
C LYS A 270 -30.11 6.45 3.59
N ILE A 271 -30.04 5.28 4.22
CA ILE A 271 -29.21 4.15 3.77
C ILE A 271 -30.09 3.21 2.94
N TYR A 272 -30.30 3.52 1.66
CA TYR A 272 -31.21 2.77 0.77
C TYR A 272 -30.65 1.43 0.28
N ASP A 273 -29.41 1.09 0.59
CA ASP A 273 -28.70 -0.13 0.20
C ASP A 273 -28.50 -1.11 1.39
N ILE A 274 -29.37 -1.03 2.40
CA ILE A 274 -29.41 -2.00 3.52
C ILE A 274 -29.77 -3.37 2.96
N LEU A 275 -30.82 -3.44 2.17
CA LEU A 275 -31.21 -4.58 1.35
C LEU A 275 -31.07 -4.22 -0.13
N ALA A 276 -30.52 -5.14 -0.92
CA ALA A 276 -30.33 -4.97 -2.34
C ALA A 276 -30.62 -6.29 -3.07
N LEU A 277 -31.01 -6.21 -4.33
CA LEU A 277 -31.06 -7.33 -5.23
C LEU A 277 -29.84 -7.31 -6.13
N ARG A 278 -29.21 -8.47 -6.28
CA ARG A 278 -28.08 -8.66 -7.18
C ARG A 278 -28.50 -9.63 -8.29
N ILE A 279 -28.37 -9.18 -9.53
CA ILE A 279 -28.76 -9.92 -10.74
C ILE A 279 -27.50 -10.25 -11.51
N PHE A 280 -27.33 -11.52 -11.83
CA PHE A 280 -26.21 -12.06 -12.60
C PHE A 280 -26.69 -12.48 -13.98
N VAL A 281 -25.95 -12.11 -15.01
CA VAL A 281 -26.22 -12.44 -16.41
C VAL A 281 -24.96 -12.97 -17.10
N GLU A 282 -25.11 -13.52 -18.31
CA GLU A 282 -23.97 -14.09 -19.06
C GLU A 282 -23.14 -12.99 -19.72
N GLU A 283 -23.77 -12.06 -20.43
CA GLU A 283 -23.11 -11.08 -21.28
C GLU A 283 -23.24 -9.65 -20.73
N GLU A 284 -22.27 -8.79 -21.04
CA GLU A 284 -22.26 -7.38 -20.64
C GLU A 284 -23.48 -6.62 -21.22
N SER A 285 -23.87 -6.93 -22.47
CA SER A 285 -25.05 -6.36 -23.13
C SER A 285 -26.34 -6.63 -22.35
N ASP A 286 -26.44 -7.82 -21.74
CA ASP A 286 -27.60 -8.19 -20.96
C ASP A 286 -27.74 -7.36 -19.69
N CYS A 287 -26.61 -6.91 -19.10
CA CYS A 287 -26.64 -6.00 -17.95
C CYS A 287 -27.43 -4.72 -18.26
N TYR A 288 -27.16 -4.10 -19.41
CA TYR A 288 -27.87 -2.88 -19.83
C TYR A 288 -29.32 -3.15 -20.19
N GLN A 289 -29.60 -4.29 -20.81
CA GLN A 289 -30.98 -4.71 -21.15
C GLN A 289 -31.82 -4.92 -19.89
N VAL A 290 -31.28 -5.61 -18.89
CA VAL A 290 -31.92 -5.81 -17.57
C VAL A 290 -32.25 -4.47 -16.92
N ILE A 291 -31.33 -3.51 -16.88
CA ILE A 291 -31.60 -2.18 -16.32
C ILE A 291 -32.73 -1.47 -17.08
N GLY A 292 -32.76 -1.54 -18.40
CA GLY A 292 -33.83 -0.97 -19.21
C GLY A 292 -35.21 -1.55 -18.88
N LEU A 293 -35.30 -2.88 -18.73
CA LEU A 293 -36.51 -3.57 -18.35
C LEU A 293 -36.97 -3.22 -16.94
N ILE A 294 -36.05 -3.17 -15.98
CA ILE A 294 -36.35 -2.76 -14.61
C ILE A 294 -36.85 -1.32 -14.56
N HIS A 295 -36.22 -0.38 -15.25
CA HIS A 295 -36.62 1.03 -15.27
C HIS A 295 -37.97 1.23 -16.01
N SER A 296 -38.37 0.34 -16.90
CA SER A 296 -39.71 0.39 -17.53
C SER A 296 -40.85 0.04 -16.54
N ARG A 297 -40.53 -0.76 -15.51
CA ARG A 297 -41.51 -1.23 -14.51
C ARG A 297 -41.43 -0.45 -13.21
N PHE A 298 -40.21 -0.16 -12.73
CA PHE A 298 -39.92 0.50 -11.46
C PHE A 298 -39.27 1.86 -11.71
N ARG A 299 -39.84 2.92 -11.15
CA ARG A 299 -39.32 4.27 -11.34
C ARG A 299 -37.96 4.43 -10.67
N PRO A 300 -36.88 4.78 -11.42
CA PRO A 300 -35.58 5.00 -10.83
C PRO A 300 -35.51 6.31 -10.02
N MET A 301 -34.76 6.28 -8.92
CA MET A 301 -34.47 7.47 -8.12
C MET A 301 -33.46 8.35 -8.87
N PRO A 302 -33.72 9.65 -9.07
CA PRO A 302 -32.83 10.55 -9.79
C PRO A 302 -31.40 10.59 -9.17
N LYS A 303 -30.39 10.64 -10.02
CA LYS A 303 -28.96 10.72 -9.63
C LYS A 303 -28.45 9.50 -8.83
N ARG A 304 -29.14 8.36 -8.88
CA ARG A 304 -28.75 7.12 -8.19
C ARG A 304 -28.33 5.99 -9.14
N PHE A 305 -28.39 6.22 -10.43
CA PHE A 305 -27.79 5.29 -11.41
C PHE A 305 -26.27 5.49 -11.44
N LYS A 306 -25.54 4.38 -11.44
CA LYS A 306 -24.07 4.36 -11.54
C LYS A 306 -23.64 3.24 -12.47
N ASP A 307 -22.85 3.59 -13.45
CA ASP A 307 -22.30 2.67 -14.43
C ASP A 307 -20.82 2.41 -14.13
N TYR A 308 -20.58 1.33 -13.38
CA TYR A 308 -19.24 0.85 -13.10
C TYR A 308 -18.76 -0.22 -14.10
N ILE A 309 -19.57 -0.51 -15.15
CA ILE A 309 -19.11 -1.34 -16.27
C ILE A 309 -18.33 -0.47 -17.24
N ALA A 310 -18.93 0.64 -17.69
CA ALA A 310 -18.26 1.60 -18.55
C ALA A 310 -17.07 2.28 -17.88
N SER A 311 -17.16 2.52 -16.55
CA SER A 311 -16.10 3.13 -15.74
C SER A 311 -15.79 2.27 -14.51
N PRO A 312 -14.99 1.19 -14.66
CA PRO A 312 -14.66 0.29 -13.56
C PRO A 312 -13.94 1.01 -12.43
N LYS A 313 -14.17 0.57 -11.19
CA LYS A 313 -13.39 1.05 -10.05
C LYS A 313 -11.96 0.51 -10.09
N GLU A 314 -11.05 1.17 -9.38
CA GLU A 314 -9.64 0.79 -9.29
C GLU A 314 -9.41 -0.67 -8.86
N ASN A 315 -10.25 -1.18 -7.97
CA ASN A 315 -10.24 -2.58 -7.54
C ASN A 315 -10.88 -3.53 -8.58
N MET A 316 -11.04 -3.08 -9.83
CA MET A 316 -11.67 -3.79 -10.95
C MET A 316 -13.15 -4.14 -10.73
N TYR A 317 -13.79 -3.51 -9.76
CA TYR A 317 -15.21 -3.70 -9.53
C TYR A 317 -16.03 -3.15 -10.70
N GLN A 318 -16.84 -4.01 -11.31
CA GLN A 318 -17.78 -3.69 -12.39
C GLN A 318 -19.20 -4.11 -11.99
N SER A 319 -20.16 -3.23 -12.17
CA SER A 319 -21.59 -3.50 -11.97
C SER A 319 -22.39 -2.28 -12.40
N LEU A 320 -23.60 -2.45 -12.88
CA LEU A 320 -24.59 -1.38 -12.96
C LEU A 320 -25.34 -1.30 -11.62
N HIS A 321 -25.46 -0.11 -11.07
CA HIS A 321 -26.22 0.13 -9.84
C HIS A 321 -27.35 1.08 -10.14
N THR A 322 -28.54 0.72 -9.70
CA THR A 322 -29.69 1.62 -9.70
C THR A 322 -30.47 1.50 -8.40
N THR A 323 -31.07 2.59 -7.98
CA THR A 323 -31.98 2.62 -6.84
C THR A 323 -33.37 2.94 -7.38
N VAL A 324 -34.36 2.12 -7.08
CA VAL A 324 -35.71 2.25 -7.61
C VAL A 324 -36.76 2.30 -6.49
N PHE A 325 -37.89 2.92 -6.78
CA PHE A 325 -39.07 2.82 -5.95
C PHE A 325 -39.75 1.49 -6.27
N GLY A 326 -39.74 0.58 -5.32
CA GLY A 326 -40.34 -0.75 -5.41
C GLY A 326 -41.78 -0.81 -4.91
N ILE A 327 -42.14 -1.95 -4.33
CA ILE A 327 -43.50 -2.22 -3.82
C ILE A 327 -43.81 -1.29 -2.64
N GLU A 328 -45.02 -0.75 -2.59
CA GLU A 328 -45.53 0.17 -1.56
C GLU A 328 -44.67 1.41 -1.32
N GLY A 329 -43.81 1.78 -2.29
CA GLY A 329 -42.93 2.95 -2.20
C GLY A 329 -41.63 2.72 -1.44
N HIS A 330 -41.35 1.49 -1.00
CA HIS A 330 -40.04 1.14 -0.45
C HIS A 330 -38.95 1.29 -1.50
N VAL A 331 -37.74 1.64 -1.07
CA VAL A 331 -36.63 1.95 -1.96
C VAL A 331 -35.58 0.85 -1.87
N PHE A 332 -35.26 0.24 -3.00
CA PHE A 332 -34.27 -0.84 -3.08
C PHE A 332 -33.16 -0.52 -4.07
N GLU A 333 -31.94 -0.93 -3.73
CA GLU A 333 -30.83 -0.92 -4.68
C GLU A 333 -30.81 -2.23 -5.48
N ILE A 334 -30.64 -2.11 -6.80
CA ILE A 334 -30.45 -3.22 -7.71
C ILE A 334 -29.05 -3.12 -8.31
N GLN A 335 -28.32 -4.22 -8.26
CA GLN A 335 -26.98 -4.37 -8.81
C GLN A 335 -27.04 -5.41 -9.92
N VAL A 336 -26.60 -5.06 -11.14
CA VAL A 336 -26.56 -5.97 -12.28
C VAL A 336 -25.13 -6.11 -12.77
N ARG A 337 -24.69 -7.34 -12.94
CA ARG A 337 -23.34 -7.66 -13.41
C ARG A 337 -23.28 -9.07 -14.01
N THR A 338 -22.23 -9.36 -14.77
CA THR A 338 -22.01 -10.73 -15.26
C THR A 338 -21.45 -11.63 -14.14
N TYR A 339 -21.49 -12.95 -14.34
CA TYR A 339 -20.85 -13.90 -13.42
C TYR A 339 -19.35 -13.64 -13.29
N GLU A 340 -18.65 -13.29 -14.39
CA GLU A 340 -17.23 -12.96 -14.38
C GLU A 340 -16.95 -11.70 -13.56
N MET A 341 -17.75 -10.64 -13.73
CA MET A 341 -17.64 -9.41 -12.92
C MET A 341 -17.86 -9.67 -11.44
N ASP A 342 -18.78 -10.60 -11.09
CA ASP A 342 -19.00 -10.99 -9.69
C ASP A 342 -17.79 -11.71 -9.11
N GLU A 343 -17.23 -12.65 -9.85
CA GLU A 343 -16.04 -13.39 -9.42
C GLU A 343 -14.86 -12.47 -9.17
N ILE A 344 -14.60 -11.54 -10.09
CA ILE A 344 -13.57 -10.50 -9.92
C ILE A 344 -13.86 -9.61 -8.71
N ALA A 345 -15.10 -9.19 -8.52
CA ALA A 345 -15.51 -8.31 -7.44
C ALA A 345 -15.38 -8.96 -6.05
N GLU A 346 -15.62 -10.26 -5.91
CA GLU A 346 -15.58 -10.96 -4.62
C GLU A 346 -14.19 -11.54 -4.30
N LYS A 347 -13.48 -12.08 -5.30
CA LYS A 347 -12.20 -12.78 -5.13
C LYS A 347 -10.98 -11.95 -5.53
N GLY A 348 -11.21 -10.82 -6.21
CA GLY A 348 -10.14 -9.97 -6.70
C GLY A 348 -9.27 -10.65 -7.74
N ILE A 349 -7.99 -10.35 -7.70
CA ILE A 349 -6.98 -10.83 -8.66
C ILE A 349 -6.84 -12.37 -8.63
N ALA A 350 -7.19 -13.05 -7.53
CA ALA A 350 -7.07 -14.51 -7.41
C ALA A 350 -7.91 -15.26 -8.44
N SER A 351 -9.05 -14.72 -8.85
CA SER A 351 -9.93 -15.35 -9.85
C SER A 351 -9.23 -15.62 -11.18
N HIS A 352 -8.19 -14.85 -11.51
CA HIS A 352 -7.47 -14.96 -12.78
C HIS A 352 -6.28 -15.94 -12.78
N TRP A 353 -5.81 -16.39 -11.62
CA TRP A 353 -4.71 -17.38 -11.61
C TRP A 353 -5.13 -18.74 -12.13
N SER A 354 -6.36 -19.14 -11.90
CA SER A 354 -6.91 -20.35 -12.49
C SER A 354 -7.18 -20.25 -14.01
N TYR A 355 -7.16 -19.02 -14.55
CA TYR A 355 -7.39 -18.72 -15.98
C TYR A 355 -6.13 -18.32 -16.76
N LYS A 356 -4.91 -18.68 -16.29
CA LYS A 356 -3.65 -18.39 -17.02
C LYS A 356 -3.69 -18.80 -18.49
N GLU A 357 -4.53 -19.74 -18.86
CA GLU A 357 -4.72 -20.20 -20.24
C GLU A 357 -5.77 -19.43 -21.06
N LYS A 358 -6.65 -18.64 -20.43
CA LYS A 358 -7.76 -17.94 -21.10
C LYS A 358 -7.87 -16.43 -20.81
N GLY A 359 -7.04 -15.87 -19.90
CA GLY A 359 -7.14 -14.49 -19.48
C GLY A 359 -6.74 -13.48 -20.56
N THR A 360 -7.56 -12.46 -20.78
CA THR A 360 -7.23 -11.35 -21.68
C THR A 360 -6.01 -10.59 -21.19
N LYS A 361 -5.08 -10.25 -22.09
CA LYS A 361 -3.86 -9.43 -21.82
C LYS A 361 -4.15 -8.16 -21.00
N LYS A 362 -5.36 -7.63 -21.09
CA LYS A 362 -5.80 -6.42 -20.39
C LYS A 362 -5.78 -6.57 -18.86
N ILE A 363 -6.17 -7.70 -18.33
CA ILE A 363 -6.27 -7.98 -16.89
C ILE A 363 -4.89 -8.25 -16.28
N GLN A 364 -4.03 -8.98 -17.02
CA GLN A 364 -2.64 -9.18 -16.61
C GLN A 364 -1.90 -7.84 -16.47
N ASN A 365 -2.12 -6.90 -17.37
CA ASN A 365 -1.51 -5.57 -17.32
C ASN A 365 -1.96 -4.77 -16.09
N VAL A 366 -3.24 -4.82 -15.72
CA VAL A 366 -3.76 -4.11 -14.52
C VAL A 366 -3.15 -4.68 -13.24
N MET A 367 -2.99 -6.00 -13.17
CA MET A 367 -2.33 -6.66 -12.05
C MET A 367 -0.86 -6.24 -11.91
N GLU A 368 -0.13 -6.27 -13.03
CA GLU A 368 1.28 -5.86 -13.08
C GLU A 368 1.43 -4.38 -12.62
N GLN A 369 0.56 -3.50 -13.10
CA GLN A 369 0.54 -2.09 -12.68
C GLN A 369 0.31 -1.92 -11.17
N LYS A 370 -0.59 -2.70 -10.56
CA LYS A 370 -0.82 -2.65 -9.10
C LYS A 370 0.40 -3.12 -8.32
N LEU A 371 1.00 -4.24 -8.73
CA LEU A 371 2.22 -4.73 -8.09
C LEU A 371 3.39 -3.76 -8.28
N GLU A 372 3.50 -3.12 -9.45
CA GLU A 372 4.48 -2.09 -9.72
C GLU A 372 4.31 -0.87 -8.79
N MET A 373 3.08 -0.45 -8.49
CA MET A 373 2.83 0.61 -7.52
C MET A 373 3.39 0.26 -6.13
N PHE A 374 3.18 -0.95 -5.64
CA PHE A 374 3.75 -1.40 -4.36
C PHE A 374 5.28 -1.45 -4.41
N ARG A 375 5.87 -1.94 -5.52
CA ARG A 375 7.33 -1.95 -5.73
C ARG A 375 7.90 -0.53 -5.71
N ASN A 376 7.27 0.40 -6.42
CA ASN A 376 7.69 1.81 -6.48
C ASN A 376 7.70 2.48 -5.10
N VAL A 377 6.69 2.21 -4.25
CA VAL A 377 6.66 2.73 -2.87
C VAL A 377 7.83 2.17 -2.06
N ILE A 378 8.14 0.88 -2.17
CA ILE A 378 9.25 0.25 -1.46
C ILE A 378 10.60 0.78 -1.95
N GLU A 379 10.82 0.80 -3.27
CA GLU A 379 12.09 1.26 -3.88
C GLU A 379 12.38 2.72 -3.57
N SER A 380 11.34 3.58 -3.60
CA SER A 380 11.47 5.00 -3.28
C SER A 380 11.70 5.27 -1.78
N SER A 381 11.54 4.26 -0.92
CA SER A 381 11.57 4.38 0.53
C SER A 381 12.76 3.70 1.20
N ASN A 382 13.74 3.22 0.43
CA ASN A 382 14.91 2.51 0.98
C ASN A 382 15.77 3.35 1.95
N ASN A 383 15.72 4.68 1.85
CA ASN A 383 16.47 5.61 2.70
C ASN A 383 15.57 6.51 3.55
N ASP A 384 14.25 6.25 3.59
CA ASP A 384 13.30 7.07 4.33
C ASP A 384 13.28 6.71 5.82
N THR A 385 12.97 7.70 6.65
CA THR A 385 12.58 7.44 8.03
C THR A 385 11.26 6.70 8.08
N ASP A 386 10.96 6.02 9.18
CA ASP A 386 9.70 5.27 9.32
C ASP A 386 8.45 6.18 9.21
N ALA A 387 8.53 7.41 9.72
CA ALA A 387 7.47 8.41 9.56
C ALA A 387 7.26 8.85 8.11
N ASP A 388 8.34 9.03 7.34
CA ASP A 388 8.25 9.36 5.91
C ASP A 388 7.67 8.20 5.10
N PHE A 389 8.06 6.96 5.43
CA PHE A 389 7.52 5.75 4.81
C PHE A 389 6.02 5.60 5.07
N GLU A 390 5.60 5.74 6.33
CA GLU A 390 4.18 5.69 6.71
C GLU A 390 3.37 6.76 5.98
N SER A 391 3.87 7.98 5.93
CA SER A 391 3.23 9.08 5.20
C SER A 391 3.06 8.78 3.71
N LYS A 392 4.07 8.18 3.05
CA LYS A 392 4.00 7.77 1.64
C LYS A 392 3.00 6.64 1.43
N VAL A 393 3.03 5.61 2.28
CA VAL A 393 2.10 4.49 2.19
C VAL A 393 0.66 4.96 2.40
N ASN A 394 0.43 5.82 3.38
CA ASN A 394 -0.89 6.40 3.63
C ASN A 394 -1.38 7.24 2.45
N ALA A 395 -0.50 8.01 1.80
CA ALA A 395 -0.85 8.82 0.64
C ALA A 395 -1.13 7.97 -0.62
N ASP A 396 -0.31 6.97 -0.90
CA ASP A 396 -0.36 6.25 -2.18
C ASP A 396 -1.16 4.94 -2.11
N ILE A 397 -1.21 4.29 -0.94
CA ILE A 397 -1.84 2.97 -0.78
C ILE A 397 -3.16 3.05 0.01
N PHE A 398 -3.24 3.84 1.07
CA PHE A 398 -4.38 3.82 2.00
C PHE A 398 -5.35 5.00 1.85
N SER A 399 -4.99 6.05 1.09
CA SER A 399 -5.91 7.16 0.86
C SER A 399 -7.09 6.74 0.00
N ASP A 400 -8.26 7.30 0.31
CA ASP A 400 -9.42 7.21 -0.58
C ASP A 400 -9.08 7.86 -1.92
N LEU A 401 -9.62 7.30 -2.99
CA LEU A 401 -9.37 7.76 -4.35
C LEU A 401 -10.52 8.58 -4.92
N ILE A 402 -10.15 9.49 -5.78
CA ILE A 402 -11.05 10.18 -6.69
C ILE A 402 -10.81 9.68 -8.12
N TYR A 403 -11.87 9.58 -8.87
CA TYR A 403 -11.87 9.25 -10.29
C TYR A 403 -12.05 10.52 -11.09
N THR A 404 -11.04 10.84 -11.89
CA THR A 404 -11.04 12.00 -12.77
C THR A 404 -10.92 11.54 -14.22
N TYR A 405 -11.29 12.38 -15.18
CA TYR A 405 -11.34 11.98 -16.57
C TYR A 405 -10.45 12.87 -17.43
N THR A 406 -9.82 12.27 -18.44
CA THR A 406 -9.25 13.03 -19.54
C THR A 406 -10.37 13.57 -20.44
N PRO A 407 -10.13 14.59 -21.29
CA PRO A 407 -11.11 15.05 -22.27
C PRO A 407 -11.52 13.97 -23.30
N LYS A 408 -10.77 12.85 -23.37
CA LYS A 408 -11.09 11.68 -24.22
C LYS A 408 -11.97 10.66 -23.51
N GLY A 409 -12.23 10.85 -22.21
CA GLY A 409 -13.01 9.92 -21.38
C GLY A 409 -12.18 8.85 -20.68
N ASP A 410 -10.83 8.88 -20.78
CA ASP A 410 -10.00 7.93 -20.01
C ASP A 410 -10.06 8.27 -18.54
N VAL A 411 -10.21 7.25 -17.68
CA VAL A 411 -10.25 7.40 -16.23
C VAL A 411 -8.83 7.56 -15.68
N VAL A 412 -8.63 8.53 -14.79
CA VAL A 412 -7.39 8.74 -14.05
C VAL A 412 -7.68 8.73 -12.55
N GLU A 413 -7.11 7.77 -11.88
CA GLU A 413 -7.29 7.57 -10.44
C GLU A 413 -6.21 8.31 -9.65
N LEU A 414 -6.65 9.07 -8.66
CA LEU A 414 -5.77 9.89 -7.83
C LEU A 414 -6.21 9.84 -6.36
N PRO A 415 -5.28 9.93 -5.42
CA PRO A 415 -5.61 10.13 -4.00
C PRO A 415 -6.47 11.38 -3.77
N ILE A 416 -7.36 11.33 -2.80
CA ILE A 416 -8.16 12.49 -2.40
C ILE A 416 -7.24 13.68 -2.04
N GLY A 417 -7.61 14.89 -2.49
CA GLY A 417 -6.80 16.09 -2.33
C GLY A 417 -5.67 16.23 -3.36
N SER A 418 -5.62 15.36 -4.39
CA SER A 418 -4.70 15.49 -5.52
C SER A 418 -5.03 16.71 -6.37
N THR A 419 -4.00 17.21 -7.04
CA THR A 419 -4.03 18.45 -7.83
C THR A 419 -3.85 18.16 -9.33
N PRO A 420 -4.10 19.14 -10.22
CA PRO A 420 -3.80 19.01 -11.66
C PRO A 420 -2.35 18.62 -11.96
N ILE A 421 -1.39 18.94 -11.11
CA ILE A 421 0.00 18.48 -11.24
C ILE A 421 0.10 16.98 -10.99
N ASP A 422 -0.55 16.44 -9.95
CA ASP A 422 -0.61 15.01 -9.68
C ASP A 422 -1.22 14.27 -10.89
N PHE A 423 -2.32 14.80 -11.42
CA PHE A 423 -2.98 14.28 -12.62
C PHE A 423 -2.03 14.26 -13.83
N ALA A 424 -1.29 15.36 -14.08
CA ALA A 424 -0.38 15.47 -15.20
C ALA A 424 0.75 14.42 -15.13
N TYR A 425 1.37 14.23 -13.96
CA TYR A 425 2.40 13.22 -13.76
C TYR A 425 1.84 11.79 -13.81
N ARG A 426 0.57 11.59 -13.48
CA ARG A 426 -0.10 10.29 -13.58
C ARG A 426 -0.27 9.88 -15.04
N ILE A 427 -0.58 10.82 -15.94
CA ILE A 427 -0.68 10.55 -17.38
C ILE A 427 0.70 10.22 -17.95
N HIS A 428 1.66 11.12 -17.79
CA HIS A 428 3.03 10.93 -18.29
C HIS A 428 3.98 11.97 -17.70
N SER A 429 5.22 11.55 -17.39
CA SER A 429 6.23 12.45 -16.81
C SER A 429 6.45 13.72 -17.61
N ARG A 430 6.51 13.61 -18.97
CA ARG A 430 6.66 14.78 -19.86
C ARG A 430 5.49 15.77 -19.75
N VAL A 431 4.25 15.26 -19.58
CA VAL A 431 3.08 16.13 -19.40
C VAL A 431 3.21 16.88 -18.09
N GLY A 432 3.61 16.20 -17.01
CA GLY A 432 3.88 16.81 -15.71
C GLY A 432 4.97 17.88 -15.78
N ASP A 433 6.12 17.55 -16.40
CA ASP A 433 7.27 18.47 -16.51
C ASP A 433 6.94 19.74 -17.30
N THR A 434 6.08 19.66 -18.30
CA THR A 434 5.75 20.77 -19.21
C THR A 434 4.41 21.45 -18.89
N THR A 435 3.81 21.18 -17.74
CA THR A 435 2.52 21.78 -17.33
C THR A 435 2.64 23.28 -17.08
N VAL A 436 1.75 24.06 -17.68
CA VAL A 436 1.65 25.51 -17.49
C VAL A 436 0.29 25.96 -16.97
N GLY A 437 -0.74 25.11 -17.03
CA GLY A 437 -2.08 25.43 -16.58
C GLY A 437 -3.00 24.22 -16.64
N ALA A 438 -4.17 24.35 -16.04
CA ALA A 438 -5.20 23.32 -16.03
C ALA A 438 -6.60 23.92 -16.25
N ILE A 439 -7.44 23.15 -16.95
CA ILE A 439 -8.86 23.42 -17.12
C ILE A 439 -9.59 22.23 -16.52
N VAL A 440 -10.50 22.48 -15.56
CA VAL A 440 -11.33 21.47 -14.92
C VAL A 440 -12.79 21.82 -15.18
N ASN A 441 -13.55 20.89 -15.75
CA ASN A 441 -14.97 21.08 -16.11
C ASN A 441 -15.19 22.40 -16.89
N ASP A 442 -14.36 22.62 -17.92
CA ASP A 442 -14.33 23.82 -18.78
C ASP A 442 -13.98 25.14 -18.08
N GLN A 443 -13.52 25.11 -16.83
CA GLN A 443 -13.06 26.29 -16.09
C GLN A 443 -11.55 26.26 -15.87
N ILE A 444 -10.87 27.40 -16.07
CA ILE A 444 -9.45 27.53 -15.73
C ILE A 444 -9.31 27.55 -14.22
N VAL A 445 -8.47 26.65 -13.70
CA VAL A 445 -8.20 26.51 -12.27
C VAL A 445 -6.71 26.69 -11.96
N PRO A 446 -6.36 27.12 -10.74
CA PRO A 446 -4.96 27.13 -10.32
C PRO A 446 -4.40 25.70 -10.25
N LEU A 447 -3.09 25.54 -10.43
CA LEU A 447 -2.43 24.21 -10.38
C LEU A 447 -2.48 23.55 -9.00
N SER A 448 -2.79 24.31 -7.95
CA SER A 448 -3.04 23.83 -6.57
C SER A 448 -4.51 23.49 -6.28
N TYR A 449 -5.39 23.55 -7.28
CA TYR A 449 -6.81 23.18 -7.12
C TYR A 449 -6.93 21.72 -6.69
N GLU A 450 -7.74 21.44 -5.67
CA GLU A 450 -8.02 20.06 -5.24
C GLU A 450 -9.08 19.44 -6.15
N LEU A 451 -8.68 18.43 -6.90
CA LEU A 451 -9.55 17.69 -7.81
C LEU A 451 -10.62 16.90 -7.02
N LYS A 452 -11.80 16.81 -7.60
CA LYS A 452 -12.94 16.09 -7.05
C LYS A 452 -13.30 14.89 -7.93
N ASN A 453 -14.09 14.00 -7.37
CA ASN A 453 -14.63 12.88 -8.15
C ASN A 453 -15.44 13.39 -9.33
N ASP A 454 -15.30 12.72 -10.47
CA ASP A 454 -15.95 13.02 -11.75
C ASP A 454 -15.48 14.31 -12.46
N ASP A 455 -14.38 14.94 -12.01
CA ASP A 455 -13.79 16.08 -12.70
C ASP A 455 -13.17 15.67 -14.03
N VAL A 456 -13.48 16.42 -15.10
CA VAL A 456 -12.83 16.32 -16.42
C VAL A 456 -11.66 17.29 -16.47
N VAL A 457 -10.43 16.77 -16.55
CA VAL A 457 -9.19 17.54 -16.39
C VAL A 457 -8.43 17.64 -17.71
N ASN A 458 -8.21 18.84 -18.19
CA ASN A 458 -7.42 19.14 -19.39
C ASN A 458 -6.16 19.93 -19.01
N ILE A 459 -5.00 19.29 -19.14
CA ILE A 459 -3.70 19.90 -18.83
C ILE A 459 -3.18 20.68 -20.03
N LYS A 460 -2.79 21.92 -19.80
CA LYS A 460 -2.11 22.78 -20.79
C LYS A 460 -0.61 22.65 -20.61
N THR A 461 0.09 22.30 -21.68
CA THR A 461 1.54 22.10 -21.68
C THR A 461 2.25 23.09 -22.59
N ASN A 462 3.50 23.41 -22.22
CA ASN A 462 4.41 24.19 -23.09
C ASN A 462 5.79 23.48 -23.07
N ASN A 463 6.29 23.10 -24.22
CA ASN A 463 7.55 22.34 -24.34
C ASN A 463 8.77 23.07 -23.75
N ASN A 464 8.71 24.39 -23.60
CA ASN A 464 9.79 25.20 -23.02
C ASN A 464 9.62 25.44 -21.53
N SER A 465 8.57 24.89 -20.92
CA SER A 465 8.33 25.00 -19.48
C SER A 465 9.04 23.89 -18.72
N THR A 466 9.39 24.17 -17.47
CA THR A 466 10.01 23.23 -16.53
C THR A 466 9.24 23.21 -15.22
N PRO A 467 9.34 22.15 -14.43
CA PRO A 467 8.70 22.08 -13.10
C PRO A 467 9.10 23.23 -12.19
N ASN A 468 8.21 23.60 -11.27
CA ASN A 468 8.49 24.58 -10.22
C ASN A 468 8.67 23.86 -8.86
N LYS A 469 9.69 24.24 -8.08
CA LYS A 469 9.94 23.69 -6.72
C LYS A 469 8.74 23.93 -5.78
N ASP A 470 7.97 25.00 -5.97
CA ASP A 470 6.78 25.31 -5.17
C ASP A 470 5.68 24.25 -5.28
N TRP A 471 5.66 23.49 -6.39
CA TRP A 471 4.70 22.40 -6.55
C TRP A 471 4.82 21.33 -5.47
N LEU A 472 6.02 21.13 -4.90
CA LEU A 472 6.25 20.18 -3.80
C LEU A 472 5.43 20.50 -2.56
N SER A 473 4.96 21.74 -2.40
CA SER A 473 4.18 22.17 -1.22
C SER A 473 2.73 21.68 -1.25
N PHE A 474 2.16 21.43 -2.44
CA PHE A 474 0.75 21.08 -2.58
C PHE A 474 0.48 19.75 -3.29
N VAL A 475 1.43 19.18 -4.06
CA VAL A 475 1.24 17.86 -4.67
C VAL A 475 1.11 16.77 -3.60
N LYS A 476 0.22 15.81 -3.85
CA LYS A 476 -0.09 14.72 -2.91
C LYS A 476 0.66 13.44 -3.24
N THR A 477 0.69 13.05 -4.52
CA THR A 477 1.23 11.75 -4.92
C THR A 477 2.75 11.67 -4.75
N SER A 478 3.25 10.54 -4.28
CA SER A 478 4.69 10.27 -4.21
C SER A 478 5.32 10.24 -5.60
N GLN A 479 4.56 9.82 -6.63
CA GLN A 479 5.01 9.83 -8.02
C GLN A 479 5.37 11.26 -8.48
N ALA A 480 4.47 12.24 -8.31
CA ALA A 480 4.72 13.62 -8.66
C ALA A 480 5.89 14.20 -7.84
N LYS A 481 5.88 14.02 -6.52
CA LYS A 481 6.98 14.48 -5.64
C LYS A 481 8.34 13.95 -6.07
N ASN A 482 8.44 12.65 -6.36
CA ASN A 482 9.70 12.01 -6.75
C ASN A 482 10.17 12.50 -8.11
N LYS A 483 9.26 12.64 -9.10
CA LYS A 483 9.63 13.15 -10.43
C LYS A 483 10.10 14.59 -10.38
N ILE A 484 9.43 15.46 -9.62
CA ILE A 484 9.83 16.86 -9.42
C ILE A 484 11.20 16.91 -8.73
N LYS A 485 11.40 16.16 -7.63
CA LYS A 485 12.70 16.09 -6.93
C LYS A 485 13.81 15.58 -7.84
N ALA A 486 13.57 14.53 -8.62
CA ALA A 486 14.54 13.98 -9.56
C ALA A 486 14.93 14.98 -10.65
N PHE A 487 13.95 15.75 -11.16
CA PHE A 487 14.22 16.80 -12.13
C PHE A 487 15.20 17.85 -11.58
N PHE A 488 14.92 18.36 -10.37
CA PHE A 488 15.81 19.36 -9.73
C PHE A 488 17.15 18.77 -9.33
N SER A 489 17.20 17.54 -8.82
CA SER A 489 18.48 16.87 -8.53
C SER A 489 19.35 16.71 -9.77
N LYS A 490 18.74 16.43 -10.92
CA LYS A 490 19.46 16.36 -12.18
C LYS A 490 19.97 17.73 -12.62
N GLN A 491 19.14 18.75 -12.51
CA GLN A 491 19.51 20.13 -12.82
C GLN A 491 20.62 20.65 -11.88
N ASP A 492 20.48 20.46 -10.58
CA ASP A 492 21.49 20.82 -9.59
C ASP A 492 22.81 20.09 -9.87
N LYS A 493 22.77 18.81 -10.28
CA LYS A 493 23.95 18.04 -10.66
C LYS A 493 24.65 18.64 -11.89
N GLU A 494 23.90 18.98 -12.93
CA GLU A 494 24.44 19.61 -14.14
C GLU A 494 25.06 20.99 -13.84
N GLU A 495 24.42 21.79 -13.01
CA GLU A 495 24.94 23.09 -12.54
C GLU A 495 26.25 22.94 -11.74
N TYR A 496 26.31 21.97 -10.83
CA TYR A 496 27.54 21.69 -10.08
C TYR A 496 28.67 21.15 -10.96
N ILE A 497 28.38 20.35 -11.99
CA ILE A 497 29.37 19.88 -12.96
C ILE A 497 29.94 21.08 -13.74
N GLU A 498 29.08 21.96 -14.26
CA GLU A 498 29.53 23.15 -14.98
C GLU A 498 30.32 24.10 -14.08
N LYS A 499 29.84 24.35 -12.88
CA LYS A 499 30.55 25.14 -11.87
C LYS A 499 31.92 24.54 -11.51
N GLY A 500 31.99 23.23 -11.32
CA GLY A 500 33.23 22.51 -11.05
C GLY A 500 34.21 22.57 -12.20
N LYS A 501 33.75 22.47 -13.44
CA LYS A 501 34.55 22.64 -14.63
C LYS A 501 35.15 24.06 -14.69
N ASN A 502 34.30 25.06 -14.51
CA ASN A 502 34.74 26.48 -14.51
C ASN A 502 35.76 26.77 -13.39
N ILE A 503 35.55 26.22 -12.18
CA ILE A 503 36.50 26.37 -11.06
C ILE A 503 37.84 25.71 -11.40
N LEU A 504 37.84 24.51 -11.98
CA LEU A 504 39.07 23.80 -12.35
C LEU A 504 39.80 24.52 -13.48
N GLU A 505 39.12 24.99 -14.51
CA GLU A 505 39.70 25.79 -15.59
C GLU A 505 40.32 27.08 -15.07
N ALA A 506 39.64 27.80 -14.16
CA ALA A 506 40.14 29.02 -13.57
C ALA A 506 41.43 28.76 -12.75
N GLU A 507 41.49 27.66 -11.98
CA GLU A 507 42.67 27.30 -11.20
C GLU A 507 43.85 26.85 -12.08
N LEU A 508 43.58 26.14 -13.19
CA LEU A 508 44.58 25.78 -14.20
C LEU A 508 45.19 27.03 -14.86
N ARG A 509 44.34 27.99 -15.29
CA ARG A 509 44.81 29.28 -15.85
C ARG A 509 45.66 30.06 -14.87
N LYS A 510 45.27 30.11 -13.62
CA LYS A 510 46.04 30.77 -12.55
C LYS A 510 47.43 30.15 -12.37
N ARG A 511 47.52 28.82 -12.55
CA ARG A 511 48.79 28.09 -12.46
C ARG A 511 49.55 28.02 -13.79
N LYS A 512 49.05 28.68 -14.85
CA LYS A 512 49.63 28.69 -16.21
C LYS A 512 49.81 27.28 -16.79
N MET A 513 48.84 26.39 -16.58
CA MET A 513 48.85 25.00 -17.02
C MET A 513 47.78 24.84 -18.10
N ALA A 514 48.11 24.09 -19.17
CA ALA A 514 47.12 23.75 -20.20
C ALA A 514 46.25 22.57 -19.75
N PHE A 515 44.97 22.66 -20.05
CA PHE A 515 43.99 21.64 -19.67
C PHE A 515 44.38 20.23 -20.19
N ASN A 516 44.83 20.13 -21.43
CA ASN A 516 45.23 18.88 -22.07
C ASN A 516 46.55 18.29 -21.53
N GLU A 517 47.34 19.06 -20.81
CA GLU A 517 48.58 18.59 -20.19
C GLU A 517 48.32 17.97 -18.80
N VAL A 518 47.22 18.38 -18.17
CA VAL A 518 46.88 18.01 -16.78
C VAL A 518 45.86 16.89 -16.72
N LEU A 519 44.95 16.83 -17.69
CA LEU A 519 43.87 15.85 -17.76
C LEU A 519 44.00 14.99 -19.04
N THR A 520 45.12 14.23 -19.10
CA THR A 520 45.25 13.17 -20.13
C THR A 520 44.36 11.98 -19.79
N PRO A 521 43.97 11.15 -20.76
CA PRO A 521 43.15 9.95 -20.52
C PRO A 521 43.70 9.05 -19.38
N GLU A 522 45.00 8.87 -19.33
CA GLU A 522 45.72 8.07 -18.33
C GLU A 522 45.60 8.68 -16.91
N ILE A 523 45.70 10.02 -16.81
CA ILE A 523 45.55 10.73 -15.55
C ILE A 523 44.10 10.71 -15.07
N ILE A 524 43.15 10.81 -15.99
CA ILE A 524 41.70 10.74 -15.68
C ILE A 524 41.39 9.35 -15.10
N GLU A 525 41.85 8.27 -15.72
CA GLU A 525 41.65 6.90 -15.20
C GLU A 525 42.25 6.72 -13.79
N LYS A 526 43.44 7.28 -13.54
CA LYS A 526 44.06 7.27 -12.23
C LYS A 526 43.24 8.04 -11.21
N LEU A 527 42.80 9.27 -11.53
CA LEU A 527 41.96 10.07 -10.66
C LEU A 527 40.60 9.39 -10.34
N ILE A 528 39.97 8.73 -11.31
CA ILE A 528 38.75 7.95 -11.13
C ILE A 528 38.97 6.85 -10.09
N LYS A 529 40.11 6.13 -10.18
CA LYS A 529 40.46 5.06 -9.26
C LYS A 529 40.80 5.60 -7.86
N ASP A 530 41.64 6.63 -7.76
CA ASP A 530 42.11 7.21 -6.49
C ASP A 530 40.97 7.87 -5.71
N LEU A 531 40.07 8.58 -6.41
CA LEU A 531 38.95 9.30 -5.80
C LEU A 531 37.69 8.42 -5.64
N LYS A 532 37.72 7.18 -6.19
CA LYS A 532 36.57 6.24 -6.21
C LYS A 532 35.32 6.88 -6.81
N VAL A 533 35.46 7.55 -7.91
CA VAL A 533 34.37 8.18 -8.71
C VAL A 533 34.16 7.40 -10.01
N LYS A 534 33.03 7.58 -10.67
CA LYS A 534 32.66 6.77 -11.85
C LYS A 534 33.24 7.33 -13.16
N ASP A 535 33.30 8.64 -13.27
CA ASP A 535 33.67 9.34 -14.50
C ASP A 535 34.23 10.74 -14.22
N LEU A 536 34.64 11.45 -15.27
CA LEU A 536 35.16 12.80 -15.22
C LEU A 536 34.09 13.82 -14.74
N ASP A 537 32.84 13.61 -15.09
CA ASP A 537 31.74 14.48 -14.68
C ASP A 537 31.54 14.42 -13.16
N GLU A 538 31.78 13.26 -12.55
CA GLU A 538 31.71 13.09 -11.09
C GLU A 538 32.90 13.79 -10.37
N ILE A 539 34.06 13.92 -11.04
CA ILE A 539 35.18 14.76 -10.58
C ILE A 539 34.74 16.24 -10.59
N TYR A 540 34.18 16.73 -11.70
CA TYR A 540 33.65 18.10 -11.76
C TYR A 540 32.56 18.35 -10.74
N LEU A 541 31.60 17.42 -10.60
CA LEU A 541 30.57 17.46 -9.57
C LEU A 541 31.16 17.62 -8.18
N SER A 542 32.20 16.86 -7.88
CA SER A 542 32.88 16.91 -6.59
C SER A 542 33.60 18.22 -6.33
N ILE A 543 34.14 18.86 -7.37
CA ILE A 543 34.73 20.21 -7.29
C ILE A 543 33.62 21.25 -7.11
N GLY A 544 32.59 21.22 -7.91
CA GLY A 544 31.49 22.18 -7.88
C GLY A 544 30.67 22.15 -6.58
N SER A 545 30.50 20.96 -5.99
CA SER A 545 29.87 20.77 -4.68
C SER A 545 30.83 21.01 -3.50
N LEU A 546 32.06 21.43 -3.76
CA LEU A 546 33.12 21.71 -2.74
C LEU A 546 33.54 20.45 -1.93
N ARG A 547 33.29 19.25 -2.41
CA ARG A 547 33.79 18.01 -1.80
C ARG A 547 35.29 17.90 -1.95
N PHE A 548 35.83 18.30 -3.11
CA PHE A 548 37.25 18.43 -3.38
C PHE A 548 37.58 19.84 -3.89
N THR A 549 38.76 20.33 -3.57
CA THR A 549 39.25 21.61 -4.15
C THR A 549 39.94 21.34 -5.49
N ALA A 550 39.81 22.26 -6.45
CA ALA A 550 40.50 22.14 -7.75
C ALA A 550 42.04 22.05 -7.55
N GLY A 551 42.58 22.75 -6.55
CA GLY A 551 44.00 22.66 -6.20
C GLY A 551 44.44 21.26 -5.76
N TYR A 552 43.58 20.56 -5.01
CA TYR A 552 43.86 19.18 -4.58
C TYR A 552 43.91 18.24 -5.79
N ILE A 553 42.90 18.32 -6.70
CA ILE A 553 42.88 17.51 -7.92
C ILE A 553 44.13 17.75 -8.78
N ILE A 554 44.53 19.02 -9.00
CA ILE A 554 45.72 19.35 -9.78
C ILE A 554 47.00 18.83 -9.10
N ASN A 555 47.07 18.81 -7.80
CA ASN A 555 48.24 18.26 -7.09
C ASN A 555 48.34 16.74 -7.23
N LEU A 556 47.21 16.01 -7.25
CA LEU A 556 47.16 14.56 -7.52
C LEU A 556 47.69 14.22 -8.91
N THR A 557 47.48 15.08 -9.91
CA THR A 557 47.96 14.84 -11.29
C THR A 557 49.50 15.04 -11.41
N LYS A 558 50.13 15.72 -10.45
CA LYS A 558 51.58 16.00 -10.43
C LYS A 558 52.40 14.97 -9.68
N ALA A 559 51.77 14.09 -8.92
CA ALA A 559 52.44 13.18 -7.98
C ALA A 559 53.37 12.14 -8.62
N ASP A 560 53.38 11.98 -9.96
CA ASP A 560 54.24 11.02 -10.65
C ASP A 560 55.60 11.57 -11.11
N LYS A 561 55.92 12.84 -10.82
CA LYS A 561 57.21 13.45 -11.25
C LYS A 561 58.21 13.75 -10.16
N HIS A 562 57.84 13.61 -8.87
CA HIS A 562 58.74 13.69 -7.76
C HIS A 562 58.28 12.73 -6.65
N GLU A 563 59.26 11.96 -6.09
CA GLU A 563 59.07 11.27 -4.82
C GLU A 563 58.44 12.25 -3.83
N VAL A 564 57.20 11.96 -3.44
CA VAL A 564 56.53 12.76 -2.42
C VAL A 564 57.26 12.49 -1.13
N ASP A 565 57.96 13.50 -0.66
CA ASP A 565 58.58 13.51 0.66
C ASP A 565 57.49 13.13 1.68
N ASP A 566 57.64 12.00 2.36
CA ASP A 566 56.71 11.50 3.38
C ASP A 566 56.42 12.54 4.48
N ALA A 567 57.27 13.56 4.59
CA ALA A 567 57.09 14.70 5.46
C ALA A 567 55.87 15.61 5.13
N LEU A 568 55.27 15.50 3.94
CA LEU A 568 54.06 16.23 3.57
C LEU A 568 52.76 15.50 3.98
N PHE A 569 52.81 14.20 4.21
CA PHE A 569 51.67 13.45 4.72
C PHE A 569 51.41 13.66 6.22
N GLU A 570 52.40 14.10 6.97
CA GLU A 570 52.26 14.44 8.39
C GLU A 570 51.80 15.88 8.65
N ARG A 571 51.70 16.74 7.63
CA ARG A 571 50.94 17.96 7.79
C ARG A 571 49.46 17.58 7.85
N LYS A 572 49.00 17.18 9.07
CA LYS A 572 47.58 17.27 9.46
C LYS A 572 47.05 18.52 8.77
N LEU A 573 46.01 18.33 7.94
CA LEU A 573 45.14 19.41 7.51
C LEU A 573 44.85 20.24 8.76
N SER A 574 45.58 21.35 8.93
CA SER A 574 45.19 22.36 9.88
C SER A 574 43.88 22.92 9.28
N ILE A 575 42.77 22.32 9.66
CA ILE A 575 41.50 22.98 9.60
C ILE A 575 41.77 24.37 10.13
N PRO A 576 41.55 25.45 9.35
CA PRO A 576 41.74 26.78 9.88
C PRO A 576 40.95 26.80 11.17
N LYS A 577 41.64 26.99 12.30
CA LYS A 577 41.00 27.25 13.58
C LYS A 577 40.21 28.53 13.37
N ILE A 578 38.95 28.36 12.97
CA ILE A 578 37.98 29.43 13.08
C ILE A 578 37.85 29.56 14.60
N ASN A 579 38.47 30.59 15.17
CA ASN A 579 38.28 30.96 16.54
C ASN A 579 36.82 31.40 16.70
N TYR A 580 35.93 30.40 16.87
CA TYR A 580 34.65 30.66 17.49
C TYR A 580 34.97 30.97 18.95
N LYS A 581 35.04 32.25 19.30
CA LYS A 581 34.78 32.67 20.67
C LYS A 581 33.30 32.29 20.93
N SER A 582 33.07 31.05 21.33
CA SER A 582 31.76 30.69 21.86
C SER A 582 31.67 31.33 23.23
N ASP A 583 30.66 32.17 23.46
CA ASP A 583 30.33 32.72 24.78
C ASP A 583 29.86 31.63 25.78
N ILE A 584 29.93 30.35 25.41
CA ILE A 584 29.55 29.19 26.22
C ILE A 584 30.85 28.47 26.66
N LEU A 585 31.11 28.49 27.95
CA LEU A 585 32.22 27.77 28.59
C LEU A 585 31.70 26.44 29.13
N VAL A 586 32.31 25.32 28.71
CA VAL A 586 32.00 23.98 29.25
C VAL A 586 33.16 23.61 30.20
N GLU A 587 32.86 23.55 31.50
CA GLU A 587 33.86 23.30 32.57
C GLU A 587 35.14 24.17 32.48
N GLY A 588 34.97 25.43 32.06
CA GLY A 588 36.09 26.39 31.94
C GLY A 588 36.90 26.28 30.65
N ASN A 589 36.54 25.39 29.71
CA ASN A 589 37.23 25.21 28.43
C ASN A 589 36.46 25.92 27.30
N SER A 590 37.11 26.84 26.61
CA SER A 590 36.57 27.60 25.47
C SER A 590 36.72 26.88 24.11
N ASP A 591 37.44 25.76 24.07
CA ASP A 591 37.84 25.09 22.82
C ASP A 591 36.93 23.92 22.44
N ILE A 592 35.79 23.73 23.12
CA ILE A 592 34.84 22.68 22.85
C ILE A 592 33.77 23.21 21.88
N MET A 593 33.58 22.51 20.75
CA MET A 593 32.54 22.86 19.78
C MET A 593 31.14 22.56 20.38
N VAL A 594 30.38 23.61 20.65
CA VAL A 594 29.03 23.50 21.22
C VAL A 594 27.98 23.73 20.16
N ASN A 595 27.08 22.77 19.97
CA ASN A 595 25.87 22.93 19.14
C ASN A 595 24.68 23.31 20.03
N ILE A 596 24.05 24.44 19.71
CA ILE A 596 22.85 24.88 20.40
C ILE A 596 21.63 24.15 19.83
N ALA A 597 20.83 23.56 20.71
CA ALA A 597 19.62 22.85 20.30
C ALA A 597 18.61 23.81 19.69
N LYS A 598 18.20 23.52 18.43
CA LYS A 598 17.23 24.34 17.68
C LYS A 598 15.79 24.23 18.22
N CYS A 599 15.49 23.19 19.01
CA CYS A 599 14.15 22.96 19.56
C CYS A 599 13.79 23.92 20.70
N CYS A 600 14.78 24.45 21.49
CA CYS A 600 14.52 25.30 22.63
C CYS A 600 15.32 26.63 22.60
N MET A 601 16.21 26.84 21.61
CA MET A 601 16.99 28.06 21.36
C MET A 601 17.39 28.80 22.66
N PRO A 602 18.27 28.22 23.51
CA PRO A 602 18.69 28.85 24.74
C PRO A 602 19.43 30.16 24.47
N ILE A 603 19.13 31.18 25.24
CA ILE A 603 19.77 32.51 25.19
C ILE A 603 20.67 32.72 26.40
N LYS A 604 21.53 33.75 26.35
CA LYS A 604 22.43 34.11 27.46
C LYS A 604 21.61 34.39 28.73
N GLY A 605 21.85 33.60 29.80
CA GLY A 605 21.13 33.66 31.06
C GLY A 605 20.18 32.48 31.33
N ASP A 606 19.89 31.63 30.34
CA ASP A 606 19.13 30.41 30.56
C ASP A 606 19.99 29.34 31.26
N GLU A 607 19.42 28.63 32.23
CA GLU A 607 20.03 27.41 32.76
C GLU A 607 20.01 26.31 31.70
N ILE A 608 21.21 25.87 31.29
CA ILE A 608 21.38 24.86 30.24
C ILE A 608 22.03 23.60 30.78
N VAL A 609 21.69 22.46 30.19
CA VAL A 609 22.38 21.19 30.42
C VAL A 609 22.98 20.72 29.09
N ALA A 610 24.27 20.40 29.11
CA ALA A 610 24.98 19.88 27.95
C ALA A 610 25.21 18.39 28.08
N LEU A 611 24.90 17.62 27.01
CA LEU A 611 25.24 16.21 26.88
C LEU A 611 26.55 16.04 26.12
N LEU A 612 27.54 15.43 26.76
CA LEU A 612 28.79 15.04 26.13
C LEU A 612 28.64 13.67 25.47
N GLN A 613 28.64 13.63 24.14
CA GLN A 613 28.79 12.36 23.39
C GLN A 613 30.29 12.11 23.12
N LYS A 614 30.72 10.84 23.23
CA LYS A 614 32.09 10.44 22.91
C LYS A 614 32.53 11.04 21.57
N ASP A 615 33.54 11.87 21.63
CA ASP A 615 34.37 12.37 20.55
C ASP A 615 33.95 13.58 19.72
N LYS A 616 32.71 14.09 19.77
CA LYS A 616 32.41 15.31 18.99
C LYS A 616 31.17 16.03 19.45
N VAL A 617 30.80 16.83 20.01
CA VAL A 617 29.61 17.72 20.07
C VAL A 617 28.83 17.64 21.37
N SER A 618 28.93 18.65 22.17
CA SER A 618 27.99 18.93 23.24
C SER A 618 26.73 19.63 22.67
N VAL A 619 25.56 19.09 22.96
CA VAL A 619 24.28 19.73 22.65
C VAL A 619 23.78 20.43 23.90
N SER A 620 23.62 21.75 23.85
CA SER A 620 23.10 22.56 24.95
C SER A 620 21.57 22.66 24.87
N ILE A 621 20.86 22.19 25.90
CA ILE A 621 19.40 22.18 26.02
C ILE A 621 19.02 22.95 27.30
N LYS A 622 17.91 23.69 27.28
CA LYS A 622 17.37 24.30 28.51
C LYS A 622 16.99 23.22 29.53
N LYS A 623 17.28 23.49 30.81
CA LYS A 623 17.07 22.53 31.91
C LYS A 623 15.62 22.05 32.03
N ASP A 624 14.65 22.91 31.74
CA ASP A 624 13.24 22.60 31.82
C ASP A 624 12.75 21.62 30.72
N VAL A 625 13.53 21.41 29.67
CA VAL A 625 13.23 20.49 28.55
C VAL A 625 13.79 19.08 28.79
N LEU A 626 14.71 18.96 29.76
CA LEU A 626 15.40 17.69 30.05
C LEU A 626 14.50 16.63 30.68
N MET A 627 13.36 16.99 31.27
CA MET A 627 12.43 16.03 31.88
C MET A 627 11.81 15.04 30.87
N TYR A 628 11.84 15.35 29.57
CA TYR A 628 11.33 14.48 28.52
C TYR A 628 12.38 13.58 27.85
N LEU A 629 13.67 13.85 28.07
CA LEU A 629 14.78 13.12 27.43
C LEU A 629 15.40 12.00 28.27
N ILE A 630 15.08 11.91 29.57
CA ILE A 630 15.62 10.87 30.48
C ILE A 630 14.91 9.51 30.32
N ILE A 631 13.80 9.44 29.57
CA ILE A 631 13.02 8.19 29.38
C ILE A 631 13.54 7.33 28.21
N VAL A 632 14.58 7.77 27.49
CA VAL A 632 15.16 7.00 26.37
C VAL A 632 16.60 6.59 26.68
N LYS A 633 16.81 5.95 27.83
CA LYS A 633 18.00 5.14 28.10
C LYS A 633 17.66 4.01 29.06
N GLU A 634 17.28 2.87 28.45
CA GLU A 634 17.76 1.54 28.82
C GLU A 634 17.44 0.57 27.69
#